data_56c937bf57bb36729055b0fb2e4a8b00
#
_entry.id   56c937bf57bb36729055b0fb2e4a8b00
#
_cell.length_a   1.000
_cell.length_b   1.000
_cell.length_c   1.000
_cell.angle_alpha   90.00
_cell.angle_beta   90.00
_cell.angle_gamma   90.00
#
_symmetry.space_group_name_H-M   'P 1'
#
loop_
_entity.id
_entity.type
_entity.pdbx_description
1 polymer ?
#
loop_
_entity_poly.entity_id
_entity_poly.type
_entity_poly.pdbx_seq_one_letter_code
_entity_poly.pdbx_strand_id
1 'polypeptide(L)'
;MIRNYIIICFTALLPQFIFSQTPSIGEKIEEEFKLTAVPEKWMNESAVIIGMKEEYLFKRQILKGRNTAGVNIKEFVHKRIKLQDKNAVEKFSTFYYVTMGLDGKAEYKVIKSDGKEVAIDMKSAIEEEQEVPEIYRPIYFKLKVKSMKIAIPDLETGDIIDYTVSSTLDWDMKTEGINFTPFIFSLSNNYPTLYQQYRFTMANGMKVKYRSYNGAPNLKFDSKASVYGERETYLSYFFLDKDREKSDDERWSYELRSTPSVKFRVVFLDFDPGDRTLGEATVDRSGLDYENVYRGYAGAALYSTPIVTSLVAYTTQYISKKKEDGILKTDLDIAKETYYCLRKVFLEMYYKGPVHSDLEKYFTGKKLYKKILKAEAKEEKKEEKEDEIRMNAVTFCTALRLALIAQGIGSELFVYVPRKLGTWRDAIFMEELDFVMRVKIKDKAYYLEAINNFDAFGTPHSYLEGAEGLSIRYDEKDSYYKVSAPATPAQANLSREDFTVNFADAMDLINVERTSSYTGSQKADLIGKANLDRAYLNTDFEKYYAEPLTKGKKNDAATPVNNKYEYADKDDQVKERKELFEKLVKDDELDVDKYNDFELLQDGRSGDSAVLKYKEKFSLKKLISKAGKNYIFEAGKLIGGQLKLEPNEMKERKTDIWIPSAITIENTITVNIPEGYTIDGLQDLNVNIDNASGAFISTTAVTGNKLLISTKKIYKNSFDKKEAWPNYIAFLEPAYKLSQAKVVLKKK
;
A
#
# COMPACT_ATOMS: atom_id res chain seq x y z
N MET A 1 59.47 -68.24 -43.32
CA MET A 1 59.39 -66.73 -43.41
C MET A 1 58.01 -66.30 -43.08
N ILE A 2 57.80 -65.93 -41.86
CA ILE A 2 56.48 -65.46 -41.32
C ILE A 2 56.59 -63.93 -41.12
N ARG A 3 55.77 -63.18 -41.81
CA ARG A 3 55.75 -61.75 -41.79
C ARG A 3 54.60 -61.34 -40.82
N ASN A 4 54.95 -60.78 -39.63
CA ASN A 4 54.06 -60.23 -38.66
C ASN A 4 53.53 -58.91 -39.16
N TYR A 5 52.21 -58.74 -39.22
CA TYR A 5 51.51 -57.47 -39.36
C TYR A 5 51.11 -56.98 -37.97
N ILE A 6 51.70 -55.89 -37.57
CA ILE A 6 51.26 -55.12 -36.35
C ILE A 6 50.13 -54.24 -36.81
N ILE A 7 48.90 -54.49 -36.32
CA ILE A 7 47.75 -53.60 -36.45
C ILE A 7 47.82 -52.56 -35.30
N ILE A 8 48.15 -51.32 -35.62
CA ILE A 8 48.06 -50.19 -34.68
C ILE A 8 46.60 -49.72 -34.67
N CYS A 9 45.83 -50.04 -33.61
CA CYS A 9 44.55 -49.45 -33.36
C CYS A 9 44.75 -47.97 -32.92
N PHE A 10 44.50 -47.07 -33.83
CA PHE A 10 44.28 -45.66 -33.48
C PHE A 10 42.93 -45.53 -32.79
N THR A 11 42.90 -45.50 -31.43
CA THR A 11 41.78 -45.05 -30.67
C THR A 11 41.72 -43.54 -30.81
N ALA A 12 40.83 -43.06 -31.68
CA ALA A 12 40.51 -41.66 -31.78
C ALA A 12 39.86 -41.23 -30.45
N LEU A 13 40.63 -40.54 -29.61
CA LEU A 13 40.10 -39.76 -28.53
C LEU A 13 39.28 -38.60 -29.13
N LEU A 14 37.98 -38.82 -29.31
CA LEU A 14 37.03 -37.74 -29.52
C LEU A 14 37.08 -36.86 -28.25
N PRO A 15 37.36 -35.55 -28.35
CA PRO A 15 37.19 -34.68 -27.22
C PRO A 15 35.70 -34.74 -26.83
N GLN A 16 35.42 -35.26 -25.65
CA GLN A 16 34.11 -35.07 -25.03
C GLN A 16 33.94 -33.57 -24.87
N PHE A 17 33.18 -32.97 -25.74
CA PHE A 17 32.64 -31.63 -25.49
C PHE A 17 31.79 -31.75 -24.24
N ILE A 18 32.35 -31.41 -23.07
CA ILE A 18 31.61 -31.20 -21.87
C ILE A 18 30.79 -29.94 -22.12
N PHE A 19 29.57 -30.12 -22.60
CA PHE A 19 28.60 -29.03 -22.61
C PHE A 19 28.43 -28.60 -21.16
N SER A 20 28.72 -27.35 -20.88
CA SER A 20 28.37 -26.71 -19.61
C SER A 20 26.85 -26.93 -19.39
N GLN A 21 26.51 -27.83 -18.47
CA GLN A 21 25.12 -28.09 -18.15
C GLN A 21 24.58 -26.89 -17.42
N THR A 22 23.66 -26.16 -18.03
CA THR A 22 22.90 -25.13 -17.35
C THR A 22 21.76 -25.82 -16.62
N PRO A 23 21.51 -25.54 -15.34
CA PRO A 23 20.35 -26.09 -14.63
C PRO A 23 19.06 -25.69 -15.34
N SER A 24 18.13 -26.63 -15.39
CA SER A 24 16.76 -26.39 -15.88
C SER A 24 15.80 -26.23 -14.70
N ILE A 25 14.74 -25.49 -14.92
CA ILE A 25 13.63 -25.34 -13.96
C ILE A 25 12.34 -25.84 -14.59
N GLY A 26 11.40 -26.32 -13.77
CA GLY A 26 10.09 -26.78 -14.21
C GLY A 26 10.05 -28.20 -14.79
N GLU A 27 11.19 -28.88 -14.91
CA GLU A 27 11.25 -30.22 -15.54
C GLU A 27 10.85 -31.36 -14.59
N LYS A 28 11.07 -31.18 -13.29
CA LYS A 28 10.80 -32.22 -12.30
C LYS A 28 9.44 -31.99 -11.65
N ILE A 29 8.57 -32.97 -11.74
CA ILE A 29 7.33 -33.05 -10.99
C ILE A 29 7.58 -33.95 -9.78
N GLU A 30 7.44 -33.40 -8.58
CA GLU A 30 7.54 -34.11 -7.31
C GLU A 30 6.40 -35.11 -7.15
N GLU A 31 6.64 -36.21 -6.41
CA GLU A 31 5.62 -37.26 -6.18
C GLU A 31 4.39 -36.68 -5.49
N GLU A 32 4.55 -35.67 -4.66
CA GLU A 32 3.45 -34.96 -3.95
C GLU A 32 2.45 -34.35 -4.94
N PHE A 33 2.89 -33.88 -6.09
CA PHE A 33 1.99 -33.36 -7.14
C PHE A 33 1.16 -34.44 -7.83
N LYS A 34 1.52 -35.74 -7.68
CA LYS A 34 0.75 -36.85 -8.24
C LYS A 34 -0.41 -37.26 -7.36
N LEU A 35 -0.47 -36.76 -6.13
CA LEU A 35 -1.56 -37.08 -5.21
C LEU A 35 -2.89 -36.53 -5.74
N THR A 36 -3.93 -37.34 -5.55
CA THR A 36 -5.32 -36.98 -5.88
C THR A 36 -6.23 -36.98 -4.64
N ALA A 37 -5.79 -37.66 -3.58
CA ALA A 37 -6.48 -37.75 -2.32
C ALA A 37 -6.12 -36.58 -1.41
N VAL A 38 -7.07 -36.14 -0.62
CA VAL A 38 -6.94 -35.07 0.37
C VAL A 38 -6.96 -35.72 1.76
N PRO A 39 -6.16 -35.21 2.74
CA PRO A 39 -6.23 -35.69 4.13
C PRO A 39 -7.63 -35.54 4.71
N GLU A 40 -8.03 -36.50 5.55
CA GLU A 40 -9.38 -36.54 6.17
C GLU A 40 -9.71 -35.23 6.90
N LYS A 41 -8.73 -34.64 7.58
CA LYS A 41 -8.89 -33.36 8.30
C LYS A 41 -9.34 -32.18 7.41
N TRP A 42 -9.15 -32.26 6.09
CA TRP A 42 -9.49 -31.20 5.12
C TRP A 42 -10.61 -31.57 4.15
N MET A 43 -11.30 -32.69 4.37
CA MET A 43 -12.39 -33.13 3.48
C MET A 43 -13.58 -32.16 3.43
N ASN A 44 -13.75 -31.32 4.47
CA ASN A 44 -14.81 -30.32 4.56
C ASN A 44 -14.38 -28.93 4.07
N GLU A 45 -13.14 -28.76 3.62
CA GLU A 45 -12.68 -27.51 3.05
C GLU A 45 -13.19 -27.35 1.62
N SER A 46 -13.45 -26.12 1.17
CA SER A 46 -13.95 -25.84 -0.18
C SER A 46 -12.94 -26.28 -1.26
N ALA A 47 -11.65 -26.07 -1.02
CA ALA A 47 -10.56 -26.56 -1.85
C ALA A 47 -9.34 -26.89 -1.02
N VAL A 48 -8.41 -27.67 -1.59
CA VAL A 48 -7.11 -27.99 -0.98
C VAL A 48 -6.01 -27.84 -2.04
N ILE A 49 -4.96 -27.11 -1.71
CA ILE A 49 -3.75 -26.99 -2.53
C ILE A 49 -2.93 -28.28 -2.31
N ILE A 50 -2.97 -29.18 -3.27
CA ILE A 50 -2.21 -30.44 -3.24
C ILE A 50 -0.72 -30.15 -3.32
N GLY A 51 -0.32 -29.24 -4.22
CA GLY A 51 1.06 -28.83 -4.40
C GLY A 51 1.18 -27.43 -4.96
N MET A 52 2.17 -26.71 -4.47
CA MET A 52 2.61 -25.42 -4.99
C MET A 52 4.13 -25.40 -5.02
N LYS A 53 4.70 -25.02 -6.16
CA LYS A 53 6.13 -24.94 -6.37
C LYS A 53 6.46 -23.67 -7.14
N GLU A 54 7.41 -22.92 -6.63
CA GLU A 54 7.97 -21.75 -7.31
C GLU A 54 9.49 -21.96 -7.43
N GLU A 55 10.01 -21.86 -8.63
CA GLU A 55 11.42 -22.01 -8.93
C GLU A 55 11.97 -20.79 -9.63
N TYR A 56 13.13 -20.32 -9.17
CA TYR A 56 13.86 -19.19 -9.72
C TYR A 56 15.27 -19.63 -10.12
N LEU A 57 15.65 -19.33 -11.37
CA LEU A 57 17.02 -19.52 -11.86
C LEU A 57 17.64 -18.19 -12.20
N PHE A 58 18.67 -17.81 -11.45
CA PHE A 58 19.47 -16.61 -11.67
C PHE A 58 20.73 -16.98 -12.45
N LYS A 59 20.76 -16.61 -13.73
CA LYS A 59 21.87 -16.89 -14.64
C LYS A 59 22.58 -15.62 -15.04
N ARG A 60 23.90 -15.58 -14.88
CA ARG A 60 24.72 -14.46 -15.34
C ARG A 60 24.69 -14.34 -16.86
N GLN A 61 24.67 -13.12 -17.39
CA GLN A 61 24.75 -12.87 -18.81
C GLN A 61 25.26 -11.47 -19.15
N ILE A 62 25.70 -11.29 -20.38
CA ILE A 62 25.90 -9.98 -20.97
C ILE A 62 24.65 -9.61 -21.75
N LEU A 63 24.00 -8.52 -21.37
CA LEU A 63 22.77 -8.07 -22.03
C LEU A 63 23.09 -7.59 -23.45
N LYS A 64 22.55 -8.30 -24.44
CA LYS A 64 22.71 -7.96 -25.84
C LYS A 64 22.16 -6.57 -26.16
N GLY A 65 22.95 -5.75 -26.84
CA GLY A 65 22.58 -4.37 -27.22
C GLY A 65 22.96 -3.29 -26.20
N ARG A 66 23.21 -3.65 -24.94
CA ARG A 66 23.67 -2.71 -23.90
C ARG A 66 25.14 -2.88 -23.52
N ASN A 67 25.73 -4.01 -23.84
CA ASN A 67 27.09 -4.43 -23.47
C ASN A 67 27.38 -4.24 -21.97
N THR A 68 26.37 -4.54 -21.14
CA THR A 68 26.41 -4.41 -19.68
C THR A 68 26.26 -5.77 -19.02
N ALA A 69 26.83 -5.90 -17.82
CA ALA A 69 26.61 -7.06 -16.98
C ALA A 69 25.14 -7.12 -16.53
N GLY A 70 24.57 -8.30 -16.59
CA GLY A 70 23.19 -8.54 -16.20
C GLY A 70 22.94 -9.95 -15.71
N VAL A 71 21.72 -10.20 -15.29
CA VAL A 71 21.23 -11.49 -14.85
C VAL A 71 19.96 -11.83 -15.60
N ASN A 72 19.92 -12.99 -16.23
CA ASN A 72 18.69 -13.56 -16.74
C ASN A 72 18.03 -14.36 -15.62
N ILE A 73 16.81 -13.98 -15.26
CA ILE A 73 16.03 -14.58 -14.20
C ILE A 73 14.89 -15.33 -14.85
N LYS A 74 14.86 -16.65 -14.69
CA LYS A 74 13.73 -17.48 -15.07
C LYS A 74 12.91 -17.81 -13.85
N GLU A 75 11.62 -17.63 -13.96
CA GLU A 75 10.62 -17.98 -12.96
C GLU A 75 9.73 -19.10 -13.50
N PHE A 76 9.39 -20.04 -12.64
CA PHE A 76 8.45 -21.10 -12.94
C PHE A 76 7.57 -21.37 -11.73
N VAL A 77 6.28 -21.27 -11.92
CA VAL A 77 5.25 -21.57 -10.92
C VAL A 77 4.46 -22.79 -11.37
N HIS A 78 4.30 -23.77 -10.48
CA HIS A 78 3.42 -24.92 -10.69
C HIS A 78 2.47 -25.04 -9.51
N LYS A 79 1.17 -25.11 -9.76
CA LYS A 79 0.15 -25.24 -8.69
C LYS A 79 -0.90 -26.27 -9.07
N ARG A 80 -1.27 -27.10 -8.09
CA ARG A 80 -2.31 -28.13 -8.20
C ARG A 80 -3.30 -27.98 -7.06
N ILE A 81 -4.59 -27.91 -7.38
CA ILE A 81 -5.66 -27.61 -6.42
C ILE A 81 -6.82 -28.57 -6.64
N LYS A 82 -7.27 -29.27 -5.58
CA LYS A 82 -8.47 -30.11 -5.55
C LYS A 82 -9.67 -29.24 -5.20
N LEU A 83 -10.73 -29.32 -6.02
CA LEU A 83 -12.00 -28.63 -5.79
C LEU A 83 -12.95 -29.58 -5.05
N GLN A 84 -13.49 -29.18 -3.90
CA GLN A 84 -14.29 -30.08 -3.07
C GLN A 84 -15.76 -29.68 -2.97
N ASP A 85 -16.12 -28.45 -3.34
CA ASP A 85 -17.49 -27.98 -3.36
C ASP A 85 -17.79 -27.01 -4.51
N LYS A 86 -19.05 -26.57 -4.61
CA LYS A 86 -19.51 -25.63 -5.64
C LYS A 86 -18.88 -24.25 -5.51
N ASN A 87 -18.56 -23.79 -4.30
CA ASN A 87 -17.93 -22.48 -4.09
C ASN A 87 -16.53 -22.46 -4.69
N ALA A 88 -15.77 -23.55 -4.54
CA ALA A 88 -14.48 -23.71 -5.18
C ALA A 88 -14.61 -23.75 -6.71
N VAL A 89 -15.58 -24.49 -7.25
CA VAL A 89 -15.85 -24.53 -8.69
C VAL A 89 -16.15 -23.13 -9.23
N GLU A 90 -17.02 -22.38 -8.59
CA GLU A 90 -17.34 -20.99 -8.99
C GLU A 90 -16.10 -20.09 -8.93
N LYS A 91 -15.36 -20.12 -7.83
CA LYS A 91 -14.17 -19.31 -7.62
C LYS A 91 -13.07 -19.56 -8.65
N PHE A 92 -12.86 -20.81 -9.05
CA PHE A 92 -11.83 -21.22 -10.00
C PHE A 92 -12.32 -21.33 -11.46
N SER A 93 -13.58 -20.98 -11.75
CA SER A 93 -14.13 -20.93 -13.11
C SER A 93 -13.46 -19.89 -13.99
N THR A 94 -12.72 -18.97 -13.42
CA THR A 94 -11.90 -17.99 -14.11
C THR A 94 -10.47 -18.05 -13.60
N PHE A 95 -9.52 -18.18 -14.52
CA PHE A 95 -8.09 -18.18 -14.20
C PHE A 95 -7.46 -16.85 -14.59
N TYR A 96 -6.82 -16.21 -13.62
CA TYR A 96 -6.01 -15.01 -13.80
C TYR A 96 -4.54 -15.37 -13.64
N TYR A 97 -3.71 -14.92 -14.58
CA TYR A 97 -2.28 -15.15 -14.50
C TYR A 97 -1.50 -13.97 -15.08
N VAL A 98 -0.28 -13.81 -14.61
CA VAL A 98 0.64 -12.74 -15.04
C VAL A 98 1.87 -13.39 -15.63
N THR A 99 2.31 -12.92 -16.79
CA THR A 99 3.58 -13.32 -17.39
C THR A 99 4.47 -12.09 -17.59
N MET A 100 5.77 -12.31 -17.45
CA MET A 100 6.77 -11.26 -17.65
C MET A 100 7.73 -11.66 -18.78
N GLY A 101 8.23 -10.65 -19.50
CA GLY A 101 9.16 -10.86 -20.61
C GLY A 101 8.49 -11.34 -21.89
N LEU A 102 9.32 -11.70 -22.89
CA LEU A 102 8.85 -12.12 -24.21
C LEU A 102 8.44 -13.61 -24.27
N ASP A 103 9.03 -14.42 -23.38
CA ASP A 103 8.86 -15.88 -23.36
C ASP A 103 7.87 -16.34 -22.29
N GLY A 104 7.04 -15.41 -21.80
CA GLY A 104 6.03 -15.72 -20.78
C GLY A 104 5.01 -16.75 -21.31
N LYS A 105 4.81 -17.85 -20.57
CA LYS A 105 3.97 -18.98 -20.96
C LYS A 105 3.14 -19.46 -19.79
N ALA A 106 1.90 -19.81 -20.06
CA ALA A 106 1.04 -20.49 -19.11
C ALA A 106 0.47 -21.77 -19.75
N GLU A 107 0.37 -22.84 -18.98
CA GLU A 107 -0.32 -24.07 -19.32
C GLU A 107 -1.33 -24.40 -18.22
N TYR A 108 -2.49 -24.88 -18.60
CA TYR A 108 -3.57 -25.20 -17.68
C TYR A 108 -4.28 -26.47 -18.11
N LYS A 109 -4.51 -27.38 -17.19
CA LYS A 109 -5.31 -28.59 -17.40
C LYS A 109 -6.23 -28.84 -16.22
N VAL A 110 -7.35 -29.48 -16.51
CA VAL A 110 -8.29 -30.02 -15.52
C VAL A 110 -8.14 -31.51 -15.50
N ILE A 111 -7.94 -32.10 -14.32
CA ILE A 111 -7.96 -33.52 -14.10
C ILE A 111 -9.31 -33.88 -13.51
N LYS A 112 -10.15 -34.53 -14.26
CA LYS A 112 -11.50 -34.94 -13.86
C LYS A 112 -11.44 -36.00 -12.76
N SER A 113 -12.54 -36.19 -12.04
CA SER A 113 -12.65 -37.15 -10.94
C SER A 113 -12.38 -38.62 -11.39
N ASP A 114 -12.59 -38.92 -12.67
CA ASP A 114 -12.26 -40.23 -13.29
C ASP A 114 -10.80 -40.35 -13.71
N GLY A 115 -9.98 -39.33 -13.51
CA GLY A 115 -8.56 -39.26 -13.88
C GLY A 115 -8.29 -38.78 -15.32
N LYS A 116 -9.31 -38.43 -16.09
CA LYS A 116 -9.14 -37.88 -17.44
C LYS A 116 -8.56 -36.47 -17.37
N GLU A 117 -7.48 -36.23 -18.12
CA GLU A 117 -6.88 -34.91 -18.25
C GLU A 117 -7.49 -34.15 -19.46
N VAL A 118 -7.90 -32.90 -19.20
CA VAL A 118 -8.44 -31.99 -20.21
C VAL A 118 -7.57 -30.74 -20.23
N ALA A 119 -6.80 -30.53 -21.30
CA ALA A 119 -5.99 -29.32 -21.46
C ALA A 119 -6.87 -28.16 -21.91
N ILE A 120 -6.61 -26.97 -21.34
CA ILE A 120 -7.28 -25.73 -21.70
C ILE A 120 -6.44 -24.99 -22.75
N ASP A 121 -7.09 -24.54 -23.83
CA ASP A 121 -6.41 -23.75 -24.86
C ASP A 121 -6.17 -22.31 -24.37
N MET A 122 -4.95 -22.07 -23.88
CA MET A 122 -4.52 -20.78 -23.35
C MET A 122 -4.48 -19.65 -24.40
N LYS A 123 -4.63 -19.96 -25.71
CA LYS A 123 -4.72 -18.95 -26.77
C LYS A 123 -6.01 -18.13 -26.71
N SER A 124 -7.04 -18.63 -26.05
CA SER A 124 -8.31 -17.94 -25.83
C SER A 124 -8.26 -16.93 -24.66
N ALA A 125 -7.14 -16.85 -23.94
CA ALA A 125 -6.98 -15.87 -22.87
C ALA A 125 -6.98 -14.45 -23.42
N ILE A 126 -7.67 -13.54 -22.71
CA ILE A 126 -7.72 -12.12 -23.02
C ILE A 126 -6.79 -11.35 -22.12
N GLU A 127 -6.13 -10.32 -22.65
CA GLU A 127 -5.33 -9.39 -21.86
C GLU A 127 -6.29 -8.46 -21.12
N GLU A 128 -6.12 -8.34 -19.81
CA GLU A 128 -6.91 -7.47 -18.95
C GLU A 128 -6.06 -6.26 -18.58
N GLU A 129 -6.58 -5.07 -18.85
CA GLU A 129 -5.95 -3.85 -18.38
C GLU A 129 -6.04 -3.80 -16.85
N GLN A 130 -4.92 -3.97 -16.18
CA GLN A 130 -4.85 -3.68 -14.75
C GLN A 130 -4.70 -2.18 -14.56
N GLU A 131 -5.49 -1.62 -13.64
CA GLU A 131 -5.19 -0.32 -13.05
C GLU A 131 -3.90 -0.44 -12.22
N VAL A 132 -2.78 -0.36 -12.90
CA VAL A 132 -1.48 -0.33 -12.22
C VAL A 132 -1.34 1.05 -11.59
N PRO A 133 -1.15 1.14 -10.26
CA PRO A 133 -0.87 2.41 -9.61
C PRO A 133 0.24 3.15 -10.34
N GLU A 134 0.10 4.46 -10.51
CA GLU A 134 0.99 5.30 -11.33
C GLU A 134 2.47 5.14 -10.95
N ILE A 135 2.75 4.93 -9.67
CA ILE A 135 4.09 4.68 -9.13
C ILE A 135 4.75 3.40 -9.68
N TYR A 136 3.94 2.39 -10.07
CA TYR A 136 4.45 1.13 -10.62
C TYR A 136 4.41 1.07 -12.15
N ARG A 137 3.72 2.00 -12.82
CA ARG A 137 3.62 2.02 -14.30
C ARG A 137 4.98 1.94 -15.00
N PRO A 138 6.02 2.71 -14.61
CA PRO A 138 7.33 2.63 -15.26
C PRO A 138 7.97 1.23 -15.18
N ILE A 139 7.77 0.53 -14.06
CA ILE A 139 8.28 -0.83 -13.84
C ILE A 139 7.53 -1.81 -14.74
N TYR A 140 6.21 -1.74 -14.78
CA TYR A 140 5.37 -2.62 -15.61
C TYR A 140 5.66 -2.45 -17.11
N PHE A 141 5.82 -1.22 -17.60
CA PHE A 141 6.16 -0.97 -19.00
C PHE A 141 7.54 -1.53 -19.39
N LYS A 142 8.54 -1.39 -18.52
CA LYS A 142 9.89 -1.94 -18.76
C LYS A 142 9.90 -3.46 -18.78
N LEU A 143 9.11 -4.11 -17.91
CA LEU A 143 9.08 -5.56 -17.75
C LEU A 143 8.17 -6.28 -18.75
N LYS A 144 7.40 -5.56 -19.60
CA LYS A 144 6.38 -6.15 -20.48
C LYS A 144 5.48 -7.13 -19.74
N VAL A 145 4.96 -6.70 -18.61
CA VAL A 145 4.04 -7.48 -17.79
C VAL A 145 2.71 -7.59 -18.51
N LYS A 146 2.19 -8.81 -18.64
CA LYS A 146 0.86 -9.07 -19.19
C LYS A 146 -0.01 -9.73 -18.14
N SER A 147 -1.13 -9.10 -17.84
CA SER A 147 -2.20 -9.70 -17.02
C SER A 147 -3.22 -10.33 -17.95
N MET A 148 -3.44 -11.62 -17.77
CA MET A 148 -4.26 -12.44 -18.64
C MET A 148 -5.40 -13.07 -17.85
N LYS A 149 -6.55 -13.23 -18.51
CA LYS A 149 -7.76 -13.84 -17.95
C LYS A 149 -8.34 -14.85 -18.92
N ILE A 150 -8.75 -15.99 -18.39
CA ILE A 150 -9.39 -17.05 -19.18
C ILE A 150 -10.50 -17.73 -18.38
N ALA A 151 -11.63 -17.99 -19.00
CA ALA A 151 -12.69 -18.81 -18.42
C ALA A 151 -12.32 -20.29 -18.54
N ILE A 152 -12.53 -21.06 -17.46
CA ILE A 152 -12.31 -22.50 -17.42
C ILE A 152 -13.64 -23.21 -17.49
N PRO A 153 -13.98 -23.83 -18.62
CA PRO A 153 -15.27 -24.49 -18.79
C PRO A 153 -15.34 -25.81 -18.04
N ASP A 154 -16.57 -26.28 -17.80
CA ASP A 154 -16.92 -27.62 -17.36
C ASP A 154 -16.20 -28.10 -16.08
N LEU A 155 -15.89 -27.18 -15.16
CA LEU A 155 -15.40 -27.53 -13.84
C LEU A 155 -16.49 -28.14 -12.97
N GLU A 156 -16.14 -29.21 -12.25
CA GLU A 156 -17.04 -29.94 -11.35
C GLU A 156 -16.38 -30.15 -9.98
N THR A 157 -17.23 -30.37 -8.98
CA THR A 157 -16.77 -30.83 -7.66
C THR A 157 -16.02 -32.14 -7.79
N GLY A 158 -14.85 -32.23 -7.22
CA GLY A 158 -13.96 -33.38 -7.32
C GLY A 158 -12.86 -33.25 -8.37
N ASP A 159 -12.92 -32.26 -9.26
CA ASP A 159 -11.87 -31.98 -10.22
C ASP A 159 -10.60 -31.47 -9.54
N ILE A 160 -9.48 -31.65 -10.22
CA ILE A 160 -8.19 -31.05 -9.84
C ILE A 160 -7.76 -30.12 -10.96
N ILE A 161 -7.52 -28.87 -10.63
CA ILE A 161 -6.85 -27.94 -11.52
C ILE A 161 -5.33 -28.05 -11.34
N ASP A 162 -4.62 -28.04 -12.47
CA ASP A 162 -3.17 -28.18 -12.53
C ASP A 162 -2.63 -27.20 -13.57
N TYR A 163 -1.87 -26.19 -13.12
CA TYR A 163 -1.36 -25.17 -14.02
C TYR A 163 0.10 -24.81 -13.76
N THR A 164 0.76 -24.39 -14.83
CA THR A 164 2.10 -23.83 -14.76
C THR A 164 2.12 -22.43 -15.39
N VAL A 165 2.95 -21.55 -14.84
CA VAL A 165 3.26 -20.23 -15.41
C VAL A 165 4.77 -20.07 -15.41
N SER A 166 5.33 -19.65 -16.52
CA SER A 166 6.76 -19.34 -16.62
C SER A 166 6.99 -17.94 -17.16
N SER A 167 8.02 -17.28 -16.67
CA SER A 167 8.43 -15.94 -17.06
C SER A 167 9.95 -15.85 -17.19
N THR A 168 10.42 -14.91 -17.98
CA THR A 168 11.84 -14.62 -18.11
C THR A 168 12.06 -13.11 -18.03
N LEU A 169 12.96 -12.70 -17.14
CA LEU A 169 13.31 -11.32 -16.90
C LEU A 169 14.81 -11.13 -17.10
N ASP A 170 15.19 -10.10 -17.86
CA ASP A 170 16.56 -9.64 -17.98
C ASP A 170 16.79 -8.45 -17.03
N TRP A 171 17.60 -8.68 -16.00
CA TRP A 171 17.96 -7.68 -15.01
C TRP A 171 19.28 -7.00 -15.37
N ASP A 172 19.28 -5.68 -15.56
CA ASP A 172 20.47 -4.90 -15.87
C ASP A 172 21.09 -4.33 -14.59
N MET A 173 22.24 -4.87 -14.18
CA MET A 173 22.91 -4.49 -12.92
C MET A 173 23.35 -3.02 -12.90
N LYS A 174 23.56 -2.40 -14.07
CA LYS A 174 23.98 -0.99 -14.15
C LYS A 174 22.82 -0.02 -13.91
N THR A 175 21.63 -0.32 -14.45
CA THR A 175 20.45 0.53 -14.36
C THR A 175 19.52 0.15 -13.22
N GLU A 176 19.47 -1.14 -12.86
CA GLU A 176 18.53 -1.70 -11.88
C GLU A 176 19.20 -2.07 -10.55
N GLY A 177 20.54 -2.03 -10.51
CA GLY A 177 21.33 -2.26 -9.30
C GLY A 177 21.68 -3.72 -9.04
N ILE A 178 22.49 -3.91 -7.98
CA ILE A 178 23.03 -5.22 -7.58
C ILE A 178 22.10 -6.03 -6.68
N ASN A 179 20.99 -5.46 -6.26
CA ASN A 179 20.01 -6.12 -5.40
C ASN A 179 18.74 -6.42 -6.19
N PHE A 180 18.37 -7.69 -6.25
CA PHE A 180 17.04 -8.05 -6.77
C PHE A 180 15.95 -7.62 -5.77
N THR A 181 14.75 -7.35 -6.27
CA THR A 181 13.60 -6.99 -5.44
C THR A 181 13.38 -8.03 -4.33
N PRO A 182 13.20 -7.63 -3.06
CA PRO A 182 12.96 -8.57 -1.99
C PRO A 182 11.61 -9.27 -2.13
N PHE A 183 11.59 -10.55 -1.81
CA PHE A 183 10.38 -11.35 -1.66
C PHE A 183 9.99 -11.41 -0.19
N ILE A 184 8.77 -11.02 0.12
CA ILE A 184 8.20 -11.02 1.48
C ILE A 184 6.83 -11.66 1.39
N PHE A 185 6.68 -12.88 1.87
CA PHE A 185 5.42 -13.61 1.74
C PHE A 185 5.13 -14.54 2.90
N SER A 186 3.84 -14.82 3.10
CA SER A 186 3.34 -15.82 4.02
C SER A 186 3.30 -17.18 3.34
N LEU A 187 3.55 -18.24 4.13
CA LEU A 187 3.35 -19.62 3.70
C LEU A 187 1.91 -20.11 3.92
N SER A 188 1.06 -19.30 4.57
CA SER A 188 -0.36 -19.61 4.71
C SER A 188 -1.14 -19.12 3.50
N ASN A 189 -1.98 -20.00 2.94
CA ASN A 189 -2.85 -19.72 1.81
C ASN A 189 -4.32 -19.66 2.26
N ASN A 190 -5.23 -19.18 1.40
CA ASN A 190 -6.68 -19.19 1.67
C ASN A 190 -7.27 -20.61 1.75
N TYR A 191 -6.49 -21.63 1.33
CA TYR A 191 -6.84 -23.04 1.41
C TYR A 191 -5.72 -23.82 2.06
N PRO A 192 -6.00 -24.93 2.75
CA PRO A 192 -4.97 -25.79 3.29
C PRO A 192 -4.02 -26.25 2.18
N THR A 193 -2.74 -26.37 2.51
CA THR A 193 -1.68 -26.69 1.55
C THR A 193 -0.94 -27.95 2.00
N LEU A 194 -1.00 -29.02 1.20
CA LEU A 194 -0.35 -30.27 1.52
C LEU A 194 1.17 -30.22 1.30
N TYR A 195 1.58 -29.56 0.21
CA TYR A 195 2.99 -29.41 -0.17
C TYR A 195 3.23 -28.04 -0.77
N GLN A 196 4.27 -27.32 -0.31
CA GLN A 196 4.74 -26.10 -0.95
C GLN A 196 6.27 -26.00 -0.90
N GLN A 197 6.86 -25.59 -2.02
CA GLN A 197 8.30 -25.45 -2.18
C GLN A 197 8.65 -24.15 -2.93
N TYR A 198 9.63 -23.43 -2.42
CA TYR A 198 10.25 -22.27 -3.09
C TYR A 198 11.72 -22.57 -3.29
N ARG A 199 12.17 -22.58 -4.52
CA ARG A 199 13.53 -22.97 -4.91
C ARG A 199 14.26 -21.83 -5.62
N PHE A 200 15.53 -21.63 -5.26
CA PHE A 200 16.42 -20.66 -5.90
C PHE A 200 17.67 -21.38 -6.37
N THR A 201 17.99 -21.22 -7.64
CA THR A 201 19.23 -21.72 -8.22
C THR A 201 20.03 -20.52 -8.72
N MET A 202 21.22 -20.33 -8.20
CA MET A 202 22.02 -19.11 -8.37
C MET A 202 23.40 -19.42 -8.92
N ALA A 203 23.85 -18.64 -9.90
CA ALA A 203 25.22 -18.69 -10.39
C ALA A 203 26.23 -18.18 -9.34
N ASN A 204 27.51 -18.49 -9.52
CA ASN A 204 28.62 -17.94 -8.74
C ASN A 204 28.53 -16.41 -8.67
N GLY A 205 29.03 -15.83 -7.57
CA GLY A 205 29.02 -14.40 -7.31
C GLY A 205 27.69 -13.85 -6.88
N MET A 206 26.73 -14.72 -6.54
CA MET A 206 25.44 -14.32 -5.98
C MET A 206 25.32 -14.75 -4.54
N LYS A 207 24.48 -14.04 -3.78
CA LYS A 207 24.24 -14.28 -2.37
C LYS A 207 22.74 -14.21 -2.14
N VAL A 208 22.19 -15.13 -1.32
CA VAL A 208 20.82 -15.02 -0.83
C VAL A 208 20.83 -14.51 0.60
N LYS A 209 20.13 -13.41 0.84
CA LYS A 209 19.85 -12.93 2.19
C LYS A 209 18.42 -13.33 2.55
N TYR A 210 18.23 -14.04 3.69
CA TYR A 210 16.92 -14.51 4.07
C TYR A 210 16.72 -14.59 5.58
N ARG A 211 15.44 -14.64 5.97
CA ARG A 211 15.00 -15.01 7.33
C ARG A 211 13.62 -15.64 7.28
N SER A 212 13.42 -16.64 8.15
CA SER A 212 12.13 -17.31 8.38
C SER A 212 11.54 -16.87 9.71
N TYR A 213 10.20 -16.69 9.76
CA TYR A 213 9.46 -16.18 10.91
C TYR A 213 8.29 -17.10 11.25
N ASN A 214 7.85 -17.05 12.51
CA ASN A 214 6.62 -17.67 13.00
C ASN A 214 6.51 -19.17 12.66
N GLY A 215 7.62 -19.91 12.74
CA GLY A 215 7.64 -21.34 12.43
C GLY A 215 7.74 -21.71 10.95
N ALA A 216 8.03 -20.74 10.07
CA ALA A 216 8.36 -21.06 8.69
C ALA A 216 9.65 -21.89 8.59
N PRO A 217 9.79 -22.77 7.59
CA PRO A 217 10.97 -23.59 7.41
C PRO A 217 12.21 -22.76 7.10
N ASN A 218 13.38 -23.28 7.46
CA ASN A 218 14.65 -22.69 7.06
C ASN A 218 15.05 -23.09 5.64
N LEU A 219 15.85 -22.25 5.00
CA LEU A 219 16.47 -22.54 3.72
C LEU A 219 17.38 -23.75 3.80
N LYS A 220 17.23 -24.70 2.87
CA LYS A 220 18.04 -25.91 2.75
C LYS A 220 18.83 -25.88 1.45
N PHE A 221 20.06 -26.36 1.51
CA PHE A 221 20.90 -26.59 0.35
C PHE A 221 20.53 -27.91 -0.36
N ASP A 222 20.46 -27.89 -1.69
CA ASP A 222 20.19 -29.07 -2.51
C ASP A 222 21.40 -29.39 -3.39
N SER A 223 22.26 -30.28 -2.92
CA SER A 223 23.44 -30.70 -3.66
C SER A 223 23.11 -31.47 -4.95
N LYS A 224 21.92 -32.10 -5.03
CA LYS A 224 21.51 -32.87 -6.21
C LYS A 224 21.00 -31.98 -7.35
N ALA A 225 20.42 -30.83 -7.01
CA ALA A 225 19.97 -29.84 -7.98
C ALA A 225 21.06 -28.80 -8.29
N SER A 226 22.17 -28.78 -7.54
CA SER A 226 23.33 -27.94 -7.82
C SER A 226 24.16 -28.50 -8.98
N VAL A 227 24.64 -27.60 -9.82
CA VAL A 227 25.46 -27.96 -11.00
C VAL A 227 26.85 -27.34 -10.82
N TYR A 228 27.86 -28.19 -10.81
CA TYR A 228 29.25 -27.81 -10.67
C TYR A 228 29.93 -27.90 -12.03
N GLY A 229 30.19 -26.78 -12.68
CA GLY A 229 30.84 -26.70 -13.96
C GLY A 229 32.21 -26.04 -13.90
N GLU A 230 33.09 -26.31 -14.84
CA GLU A 230 34.44 -25.72 -14.93
C GLU A 230 34.41 -24.19 -15.09
N ARG A 231 33.36 -23.65 -15.71
CA ARG A 231 33.22 -22.22 -16.00
C ARG A 231 32.20 -21.54 -15.12
N GLU A 232 31.17 -22.22 -14.69
CA GLU A 232 30.08 -21.67 -13.93
C GLU A 232 29.47 -22.75 -13.04
N THR A 233 29.33 -22.43 -11.76
CA THR A 233 28.68 -23.26 -10.75
C THR A 233 27.33 -22.64 -10.41
N TYR A 234 26.31 -23.48 -10.28
CA TYR A 234 24.97 -23.09 -9.85
C TYR A 234 24.65 -23.81 -8.54
N LEU A 235 24.40 -23.06 -7.48
CA LEU A 235 23.99 -23.60 -6.19
C LEU A 235 22.47 -23.46 -6.02
N SER A 236 21.84 -24.57 -5.64
CA SER A 236 20.39 -24.62 -5.45
C SER A 236 20.02 -24.69 -3.98
N TYR A 237 19.06 -23.85 -3.59
CA TYR A 237 18.52 -23.78 -2.24
C TYR A 237 17.00 -23.80 -2.28
N PHE A 238 16.34 -24.30 -1.25
CA PHE A 238 14.89 -24.35 -1.20
C PHE A 238 14.32 -24.23 0.23
N PHE A 239 13.13 -23.68 0.30
CA PHE A 239 12.22 -23.82 1.44
C PHE A 239 11.21 -24.91 1.10
N LEU A 240 10.95 -25.80 2.04
CA LEU A 240 9.95 -26.85 1.90
C LEU A 240 9.05 -26.82 3.14
N ASP A 241 7.76 -26.68 2.89
CA ASP A 241 6.72 -26.70 3.90
C ASP A 241 5.63 -27.72 3.53
N LYS A 242 5.01 -28.37 4.53
CA LYS A 242 4.01 -29.42 4.31
C LYS A 242 2.92 -29.32 5.36
N ASP A 243 1.75 -29.83 5.01
CA ASP A 243 0.59 -29.95 5.92
C ASP A 243 0.19 -28.64 6.58
N ARG A 244 0.26 -27.54 5.83
CA ARG A 244 -0.05 -26.20 6.29
C ARG A 244 -1.56 -25.98 6.30
N GLU A 245 -2.11 -25.62 7.46
CA GLU A 245 -3.50 -25.18 7.56
C GLU A 245 -3.70 -23.88 6.79
N LYS A 246 -4.92 -23.62 6.33
CA LYS A 246 -5.27 -22.35 5.69
C LYS A 246 -5.01 -21.16 6.61
N SER A 247 -4.83 -20.00 6.04
CA SER A 247 -4.84 -18.75 6.79
C SER A 247 -6.17 -18.62 7.52
N ASP A 248 -6.13 -18.22 8.78
CA ASP A 248 -7.35 -18.01 9.55
C ASP A 248 -8.12 -16.76 9.10
N ASP A 249 -7.58 -15.96 8.17
CA ASP A 249 -8.15 -14.71 7.64
C ASP A 249 -8.88 -13.89 8.73
N GLU A 250 -8.26 -13.83 9.90
CA GLU A 250 -8.83 -13.13 11.04
C GLU A 250 -8.78 -11.62 10.78
N ARG A 251 -9.92 -11.00 10.87
CA ARG A 251 -10.05 -9.55 10.72
C ARG A 251 -9.07 -8.81 11.63
N TRP A 252 -8.43 -7.75 11.12
CA TRP A 252 -7.44 -6.96 11.87
C TRP A 252 -6.22 -7.76 12.33
N SER A 253 -5.78 -8.72 11.55
CA SER A 253 -4.47 -9.35 11.71
C SER A 253 -3.45 -8.74 10.76
N TYR A 254 -2.18 -8.71 11.16
CA TYR A 254 -1.07 -8.47 10.23
C TYR A 254 -0.43 -9.81 9.90
N GLU A 255 -0.62 -10.24 8.67
CA GLU A 255 -0.23 -11.57 8.21
C GLU A 255 1.24 -11.88 8.52
N LEU A 256 2.17 -11.00 8.14
CA LEU A 256 3.60 -11.20 8.37
C LEU A 256 4.02 -11.24 9.84
N ARG A 257 3.17 -10.78 10.76
CA ARG A 257 3.45 -10.81 12.21
C ARG A 257 2.96 -12.07 12.89
N SER A 258 1.97 -12.74 12.34
CA SER A 258 1.26 -13.85 12.99
C SER A 258 1.39 -15.18 12.27
N THR A 259 1.63 -15.17 10.96
CA THR A 259 1.67 -16.40 10.16
C THR A 259 3.10 -16.80 9.81
N PRO A 260 3.37 -18.08 9.58
CA PRO A 260 4.64 -18.55 9.05
C PRO A 260 5.00 -17.81 7.76
N SER A 261 6.08 -17.06 7.79
CA SER A 261 6.48 -16.21 6.68
C SER A 261 7.98 -16.26 6.40
N VAL A 262 8.35 -15.93 5.19
CA VAL A 262 9.74 -15.91 4.72
C VAL A 262 10.01 -14.57 4.05
N LYS A 263 11.18 -14.01 4.35
CA LYS A 263 11.75 -12.88 3.63
C LYS A 263 13.05 -13.32 3.01
N PHE A 264 13.21 -13.07 1.72
CA PHE A 264 14.49 -13.33 1.05
C PHE A 264 14.74 -12.37 -0.11
N ARG A 265 16.01 -12.21 -0.45
CA ARG A 265 16.46 -11.49 -1.63
C ARG A 265 17.76 -12.10 -2.17
N VAL A 266 17.87 -12.16 -3.49
CA VAL A 266 19.14 -12.44 -4.14
C VAL A 266 19.91 -11.13 -4.31
N VAL A 267 21.17 -11.12 -3.89
CA VAL A 267 22.10 -10.00 -4.00
C VAL A 267 23.16 -10.40 -5.02
N PHE A 268 23.37 -9.59 -6.03
CA PHE A 268 24.41 -9.78 -7.02
C PHE A 268 25.69 -9.11 -6.48
N LEU A 269 26.68 -9.91 -6.15
CA LEU A 269 27.97 -9.38 -5.76
C LEU A 269 28.65 -8.72 -6.98
N ASP A 270 29.55 -7.78 -6.72
CA ASP A 270 30.26 -6.99 -7.75
C ASP A 270 30.73 -7.90 -8.88
N PHE A 271 30.30 -7.59 -10.11
CA PHE A 271 30.31 -8.53 -11.18
C PHE A 271 30.95 -7.92 -12.45
N ASP A 272 32.20 -8.32 -12.70
CA ASP A 272 32.82 -8.17 -14.01
C ASP A 272 32.51 -9.45 -14.83
N PRO A 273 31.84 -9.35 -16.01
CA PRO A 273 31.63 -10.51 -16.88
C PRO A 273 32.92 -11.26 -17.26
N GLY A 274 34.05 -10.59 -17.20
CA GLY A 274 35.39 -11.15 -17.46
C GLY A 274 36.05 -11.80 -16.24
N ASP A 275 35.60 -11.49 -15.02
CA ASP A 275 36.17 -12.06 -13.80
C ASP A 275 35.64 -13.46 -13.53
N ARG A 276 36.54 -14.46 -13.62
CA ARG A 276 36.22 -15.86 -13.32
C ARG A 276 36.54 -16.26 -11.89
N THR A 277 37.04 -15.33 -11.06
CA THR A 277 37.45 -15.60 -9.69
C THR A 277 36.35 -15.38 -8.66
N LEU A 278 35.12 -15.13 -9.08
CA LEU A 278 33.98 -14.92 -8.19
C LEU A 278 33.78 -16.14 -7.29
N GLY A 279 33.70 -15.89 -5.99
CA GLY A 279 33.46 -16.90 -4.98
C GLY A 279 32.14 -17.64 -5.16
N GLU A 280 31.98 -18.75 -4.45
CA GLU A 280 30.73 -19.51 -4.45
C GLU A 280 29.56 -18.68 -3.96
N ALA A 281 28.34 -19.01 -4.42
CA ALA A 281 27.12 -18.41 -3.90
C ALA A 281 26.99 -18.67 -2.38
N THR A 282 26.63 -17.64 -1.63
CA THR A 282 26.62 -17.67 -0.16
C THR A 282 25.24 -17.36 0.41
N VAL A 283 25.03 -17.74 1.67
CA VAL A 283 23.80 -17.50 2.42
C VAL A 283 24.04 -16.54 3.56
N ASP A 284 23.27 -15.45 3.62
CA ASP A 284 23.32 -14.43 4.68
C ASP A 284 22.01 -14.44 5.49
N ARG A 285 22.13 -14.50 6.80
CA ARG A 285 21.01 -14.46 7.76
C ARG A 285 21.03 -13.21 8.66
N SER A 286 21.94 -12.28 8.40
CA SER A 286 22.07 -11.08 9.22
C SER A 286 20.82 -10.21 9.19
N GLY A 287 20.48 -9.60 10.31
CA GLY A 287 19.47 -8.54 10.39
C GLY A 287 20.00 -7.21 9.85
N LEU A 288 19.16 -6.18 9.94
CA LEU A 288 19.63 -4.81 9.75
C LEU A 288 20.47 -4.37 10.95
N ASP A 289 21.65 -3.86 10.64
CA ASP A 289 22.50 -3.21 11.63
C ASP A 289 22.15 -1.72 11.71
N TYR A 290 22.00 -1.20 12.92
CA TYR A 290 21.66 0.22 13.17
C TYR A 290 22.69 1.18 12.59
N GLU A 291 23.96 0.84 12.68
CA GLU A 291 25.05 1.66 12.15
C GLU A 291 25.00 1.74 10.61
N ASN A 292 24.73 0.62 9.94
CA ASN A 292 24.57 0.60 8.48
C ASN A 292 23.35 1.38 8.03
N VAL A 293 22.23 1.28 8.76
CA VAL A 293 21.03 2.09 8.50
C VAL A 293 21.35 3.58 8.68
N TYR A 294 21.98 3.93 9.80
CA TYR A 294 22.41 5.31 10.05
C TYR A 294 23.29 5.85 8.93
N ARG A 295 24.34 5.13 8.53
CA ARG A 295 25.24 5.57 7.44
C ARG A 295 24.51 5.73 6.11
N GLY A 296 23.61 4.83 5.77
CA GLY A 296 22.80 4.91 4.55
C GLY A 296 21.95 6.16 4.50
N TYR A 297 21.20 6.44 5.56
CA TYR A 297 20.31 7.61 5.60
C TYR A 297 21.04 8.93 5.90
N ALA A 298 22.07 8.90 6.76
CA ALA A 298 22.87 10.10 7.06
C ALA A 298 23.59 10.61 5.81
N GLY A 299 24.16 9.73 5.02
CA GLY A 299 24.82 10.08 3.75
C GLY A 299 23.84 10.71 2.76
N ALA A 300 22.66 10.13 2.58
CA ALA A 300 21.66 10.63 1.66
C ALA A 300 21.12 12.03 2.04
N ALA A 301 20.92 12.27 3.34
CA ALA A 301 20.35 13.54 3.81
C ALA A 301 21.37 14.69 3.94
N LEU A 302 22.66 14.41 3.81
CA LEU A 302 23.71 15.45 3.77
C LEU A 302 23.91 16.04 2.36
N TYR A 303 23.35 15.44 1.33
CA TYR A 303 23.50 15.90 -0.05
C TYR A 303 22.58 17.10 -0.32
N SER A 304 23.14 18.31 -0.25
CA SER A 304 22.48 19.52 -0.70
C SER A 304 22.66 19.65 -2.22
N THR A 305 21.66 19.25 -2.97
CA THR A 305 21.61 19.51 -4.42
C THR A 305 21.28 21.00 -4.69
N PRO A 306 21.56 21.55 -5.89
CA PRO A 306 21.12 22.89 -6.24
C PRO A 306 19.63 23.13 -6.06
N ILE A 307 18.80 22.09 -6.28
CA ILE A 307 17.34 22.15 -6.08
C ILE A 307 17.02 22.28 -4.61
N VAL A 308 17.58 21.44 -3.74
CA VAL A 308 17.38 21.54 -2.28
C VAL A 308 17.77 22.92 -1.80
N THR A 309 18.93 23.46 -2.24
CA THR A 309 19.36 24.81 -1.87
C THR A 309 18.34 25.87 -2.29
N SER A 310 17.75 25.74 -3.47
CA SER A 310 16.76 26.69 -3.97
C SER A 310 15.44 26.61 -3.20
N LEU A 311 14.95 25.41 -2.92
CA LEU A 311 13.75 25.17 -2.10
C LEU A 311 13.91 25.76 -0.70
N VAL A 312 15.07 25.54 -0.08
CA VAL A 312 15.40 26.06 1.26
C VAL A 312 15.48 27.59 1.23
N ALA A 313 16.19 28.17 0.27
CA ALA A 313 16.33 29.63 0.15
C ALA A 313 14.98 30.32 -0.01
N TYR A 314 14.14 29.79 -0.91
CA TYR A 314 12.80 30.32 -1.12
C TYR A 314 11.96 30.25 0.16
N THR A 315 11.84 29.05 0.75
CA THR A 315 11.04 28.82 1.95
C THR A 315 11.53 29.68 3.12
N THR A 316 12.85 29.76 3.34
CA THR A 316 13.45 30.57 4.39
C THR A 316 13.13 32.06 4.22
N GLN A 317 13.21 32.58 2.99
CA GLN A 317 12.90 33.98 2.71
C GLN A 317 11.41 34.29 2.94
N TYR A 318 10.52 33.40 2.50
CA TYR A 318 9.08 33.54 2.76
C TYR A 318 8.77 33.57 4.26
N ILE A 319 9.33 32.64 5.04
CA ILE A 319 9.11 32.57 6.49
C ILE A 319 9.69 33.79 7.20
N SER A 320 10.90 34.25 6.84
CA SER A 320 11.52 35.43 7.43
C SER A 320 10.64 36.65 7.26
N LYS A 321 10.08 36.87 6.07
CA LYS A 321 9.14 37.96 5.82
C LYS A 321 7.91 37.87 6.72
N LYS A 322 7.28 36.69 6.84
CA LYS A 322 6.10 36.50 7.72
C LYS A 322 6.40 36.73 9.19
N LYS A 323 7.63 36.45 9.64
CA LYS A 323 8.09 36.76 11.01
C LYS A 323 8.26 38.27 11.20
N GLU A 324 8.89 38.98 10.25
CA GLU A 324 9.06 40.41 10.24
C GLU A 324 7.71 41.15 10.26
N ASP A 325 6.71 40.65 9.54
CA ASP A 325 5.34 41.17 9.50
C ASP A 325 4.54 40.83 10.78
N GLY A 326 5.13 40.11 11.75
CA GLY A 326 4.50 39.73 13.02
C GLY A 326 3.39 38.68 12.90
N ILE A 327 3.29 38.01 11.77
CA ILE A 327 2.27 36.98 11.51
C ILE A 327 2.63 35.66 12.21
N LEU A 328 3.89 35.24 12.15
CA LEU A 328 4.39 34.01 12.79
C LEU A 328 5.07 34.36 14.11
N LYS A 329 4.51 33.88 15.22
CA LYS A 329 4.92 34.28 16.58
C LYS A 329 5.54 33.17 17.39
N THR A 330 5.12 31.93 17.15
CA THR A 330 5.60 30.77 17.91
C THR A 330 6.39 29.81 17.01
N ASP A 331 7.26 28.98 17.62
CA ASP A 331 8.00 27.94 16.88
C ASP A 331 7.04 26.98 16.19
N LEU A 332 5.87 26.72 16.76
CA LEU A 332 4.85 25.88 16.15
C LEU A 332 4.26 26.52 14.89
N ASP A 333 3.94 27.82 14.92
CA ASP A 333 3.44 28.54 13.74
C ASP A 333 4.50 28.55 12.64
N ILE A 334 5.75 28.81 13.01
CA ILE A 334 6.91 28.84 12.10
C ILE A 334 7.10 27.45 11.47
N ALA A 335 7.08 26.38 12.26
CA ALA A 335 7.27 25.02 11.76
C ALA A 335 6.13 24.59 10.83
N LYS A 336 4.86 24.88 11.19
CA LYS A 336 3.69 24.61 10.34
C LYS A 336 3.78 25.33 9.01
N GLU A 337 4.05 26.63 9.03
CA GLU A 337 4.08 27.43 7.82
C GLU A 337 5.31 27.05 6.94
N THR A 338 6.45 26.72 7.56
CA THR A 338 7.62 26.18 6.84
C THR A 338 7.26 24.88 6.11
N TYR A 339 6.58 23.96 6.78
CA TYR A 339 6.15 22.70 6.19
C TYR A 339 5.20 22.91 5.00
N TYR A 340 4.15 23.72 5.17
CA TYR A 340 3.16 23.92 4.10
C TYR A 340 3.72 24.70 2.91
N CYS A 341 4.54 25.73 3.15
CA CYS A 341 5.23 26.45 2.08
C CYS A 341 6.13 25.49 1.29
N LEU A 342 6.99 24.74 1.99
CA LEU A 342 7.89 23.80 1.35
C LEU A 342 7.13 22.71 0.60
N ARG A 343 6.07 22.14 1.19
CA ARG A 343 5.21 21.14 0.53
C ARG A 343 4.70 21.65 -0.81
N LYS A 344 4.15 22.87 -0.84
CA LYS A 344 3.65 23.47 -2.09
C LYS A 344 4.74 23.62 -3.13
N VAL A 345 5.85 24.20 -2.76
CA VAL A 345 6.98 24.49 -3.68
C VAL A 345 7.59 23.18 -4.20
N PHE A 346 7.78 22.20 -3.32
CA PHE A 346 8.33 20.90 -3.67
C PHE A 346 7.43 20.12 -4.65
N LEU A 347 6.13 20.03 -4.35
CA LEU A 347 5.21 19.29 -5.21
C LEU A 347 5.00 19.95 -6.56
N GLU A 348 5.08 21.28 -6.63
CA GLU A 348 5.03 21.97 -7.90
C GLU A 348 6.23 21.64 -8.78
N MET A 349 7.44 21.61 -8.20
CA MET A 349 8.65 21.18 -8.92
C MET A 349 8.59 19.70 -9.30
N TYR A 350 8.00 18.85 -8.45
CA TYR A 350 7.83 17.44 -8.73
C TYR A 350 6.91 17.18 -9.94
N TYR A 351 5.77 17.89 -10.03
CA TYR A 351 4.78 17.66 -11.09
C TYR A 351 5.08 18.39 -12.40
N LYS A 352 5.67 19.58 -12.33
CA LYS A 352 5.93 20.40 -13.51
C LYS A 352 7.38 20.32 -14.00
N GLY A 353 8.26 19.71 -13.23
CA GLY A 353 9.69 19.80 -13.41
C GLY A 353 10.25 21.17 -13.00
N PRO A 354 11.55 21.25 -12.68
CA PRO A 354 12.17 22.50 -12.23
C PRO A 354 12.18 23.59 -13.29
N VAL A 355 12.16 23.23 -14.58
CA VAL A 355 12.17 24.17 -15.73
C VAL A 355 10.80 24.81 -15.95
N HIS A 356 9.74 24.10 -15.70
CA HIS A 356 8.36 24.52 -15.95
C HIS A 356 7.63 24.97 -14.69
N SER A 357 8.29 24.95 -13.53
CA SER A 357 7.71 25.44 -12.29
C SER A 357 7.65 26.98 -12.30
N ASP A 358 6.57 27.57 -11.75
CA ASP A 358 6.46 29.03 -11.60
C ASP A 358 7.53 29.61 -10.66
N LEU A 359 8.31 28.76 -10.01
CA LEU A 359 9.47 29.11 -9.19
C LEU A 359 10.58 29.78 -9.97
N GLU A 360 10.68 29.58 -11.29
CA GLU A 360 11.63 30.28 -12.15
C GLU A 360 11.67 31.79 -11.89
N LYS A 361 10.49 32.38 -11.65
CA LYS A 361 10.33 33.83 -11.43
C LYS A 361 10.84 34.27 -10.08
N TYR A 362 10.94 33.37 -9.12
CA TYR A 362 11.29 33.65 -7.72
C TYR A 362 12.74 33.30 -7.38
N PHE A 363 13.43 32.54 -8.24
CA PHE A 363 14.86 32.30 -8.07
C PHE A 363 15.67 33.57 -8.40
N THR A 364 16.04 34.29 -7.36
CA THR A 364 16.79 35.57 -7.46
C THR A 364 18.20 35.45 -8.01
N GLY A 365 18.66 34.26 -8.27
CA GLY A 365 19.96 34.01 -8.87
C GLY A 365 19.88 33.57 -10.32
N LYS A 366 19.76 34.51 -11.29
CA LYS A 366 19.90 34.20 -12.73
C LYS A 366 21.07 33.27 -13.07
N LYS A 367 22.14 33.24 -12.22
CA LYS A 367 23.28 32.34 -12.38
C LYS A 367 22.99 30.91 -11.94
N LEU A 368 22.24 30.71 -10.85
CA LEU A 368 21.91 29.38 -10.36
C LEU A 368 20.86 28.70 -11.24
N TYR A 369 19.81 29.45 -11.59
CA TYR A 369 18.82 29.01 -12.56
C TYR A 369 19.42 28.64 -13.92
N LYS A 370 20.28 29.49 -14.48
CA LYS A 370 21.05 29.18 -15.72
C LYS A 370 21.98 27.96 -15.57
N LYS A 371 22.48 27.67 -14.36
CA LYS A 371 23.23 26.43 -14.09
C LYS A 371 22.33 25.21 -14.10
N ILE A 372 21.15 25.29 -13.51
CA ILE A 372 20.14 24.21 -13.51
C ILE A 372 19.70 23.96 -14.95
N LEU A 373 19.29 24.99 -15.71
CA LEU A 373 18.92 24.87 -17.12
C LEU A 373 20.05 24.31 -17.99
N LYS A 374 21.32 24.70 -17.74
CA LYS A 374 22.46 24.17 -18.48
C LYS A 374 22.76 22.70 -18.09
N ALA A 375 22.49 22.29 -16.87
CA ALA A 375 22.63 20.92 -16.48
C ALA A 375 21.53 20.05 -17.16
N GLU A 376 20.28 20.49 -17.14
CA GLU A 376 19.15 19.81 -17.78
C GLU A 376 19.29 19.78 -19.32
N ALA A 377 19.64 20.90 -19.98
CA ALA A 377 19.90 20.92 -21.44
C ALA A 377 21.11 20.07 -21.85
N LYS A 378 22.02 19.76 -20.92
CA LYS A 378 23.11 18.81 -21.15
C LYS A 378 22.65 17.36 -20.97
N GLU A 379 21.64 17.14 -20.15
CA GLU A 379 21.03 15.84 -19.90
C GLU A 379 20.05 15.45 -21.01
N GLU A 380 19.23 16.39 -21.54
CA GLU A 380 18.40 16.15 -22.74
C GLU A 380 19.23 15.74 -23.98
N LYS A 381 20.51 16.17 -24.07
CA LYS A 381 21.43 15.74 -25.13
C LYS A 381 22.16 14.44 -24.84
N LYS A 382 22.03 13.89 -23.62
CA LYS A 382 22.54 12.60 -23.21
C LYS A 382 21.35 11.70 -22.86
N GLU A 383 20.69 11.18 -23.86
CA GLU A 383 19.59 10.19 -23.74
C GLU A 383 19.96 8.90 -22.98
N GLU A 384 21.05 8.85 -22.24
CA GLU A 384 21.54 7.62 -21.60
C GLU A 384 22.19 7.79 -20.22
N LYS A 385 21.93 8.83 -19.41
CA LYS A 385 22.39 8.83 -18.02
C LYS A 385 21.36 9.44 -17.08
N GLU A 386 20.64 8.53 -16.46
CA GLU A 386 19.83 8.62 -15.27
C GLU A 386 20.60 9.16 -14.06
N ASP A 387 20.79 10.46 -13.99
CA ASP A 387 20.74 11.16 -12.71
C ASP A 387 19.53 12.12 -12.77
N GLU A 388 18.35 11.56 -13.01
CA GLU A 388 17.11 12.22 -12.67
C GLU A 388 17.27 12.69 -11.23
N ILE A 389 17.27 14.01 -11.04
CA ILE A 389 17.18 14.61 -9.71
C ILE A 389 15.85 14.13 -9.16
N ARG A 390 15.89 12.99 -8.46
CA ARG A 390 14.68 12.36 -7.94
C ARG A 390 14.13 13.25 -6.84
N MET A 391 13.12 14.00 -7.20
CA MET A 391 12.26 14.71 -6.25
C MET A 391 11.49 13.65 -5.45
N ASN A 392 12.13 13.09 -4.44
CA ASN A 392 11.60 12.01 -3.62
C ASN A 392 11.45 12.44 -2.15
N ALA A 393 10.95 11.56 -1.31
CA ALA A 393 10.76 11.83 0.11
C ALA A 393 12.08 12.21 0.84
N VAL A 394 13.23 11.65 0.44
CA VAL A 394 14.55 12.03 1.01
C VAL A 394 14.89 13.47 0.68
N THR A 395 14.68 13.89 -0.57
CA THR A 395 14.90 15.29 -1.02
C THR A 395 14.00 16.26 -0.24
N PHE A 396 12.73 15.90 -0.05
CA PHE A 396 11.81 16.70 0.76
C PHE A 396 12.28 16.81 2.22
N CYS A 397 12.58 15.69 2.87
CA CYS A 397 13.04 15.67 4.26
C CYS A 397 14.34 16.48 4.44
N THR A 398 15.25 16.39 3.47
CA THR A 398 16.51 17.19 3.49
C THR A 398 16.22 18.69 3.40
N ALA A 399 15.35 19.10 2.47
CA ALA A 399 14.96 20.49 2.31
C ALA A 399 14.21 21.02 3.55
N LEU A 400 13.28 20.23 4.11
CA LEU A 400 12.53 20.60 5.30
C LEU A 400 13.44 20.75 6.51
N ARG A 401 14.38 19.84 6.72
CA ARG A 401 15.37 19.95 7.79
C ARG A 401 16.17 21.24 7.68
N LEU A 402 16.72 21.52 6.52
CA LEU A 402 17.54 22.73 6.30
C LEU A 402 16.72 24.02 6.47
N ALA A 403 15.48 24.03 5.99
CA ALA A 403 14.57 25.16 6.16
C ALA A 403 14.20 25.42 7.63
N LEU A 404 13.96 24.35 8.41
CA LEU A 404 13.69 24.43 9.85
C LEU A 404 14.90 24.89 10.65
N ILE A 405 16.09 24.36 10.36
CA ILE A 405 17.35 24.79 10.98
C ILE A 405 17.61 26.28 10.72
N ALA A 406 17.35 26.76 9.51
CA ALA A 406 17.45 28.19 9.19
C ALA A 406 16.51 29.07 10.01
N GLN A 407 15.47 28.50 10.60
CA GLN A 407 14.54 29.18 11.54
C GLN A 407 14.87 28.91 13.01
N GLY A 408 15.94 28.18 13.33
CA GLY A 408 16.32 27.81 14.69
C GLY A 408 15.54 26.63 15.28
N ILE A 409 14.82 25.87 14.44
CA ILE A 409 14.01 24.72 14.87
C ILE A 409 14.77 23.43 14.56
N GLY A 410 15.07 22.63 15.62
CA GLY A 410 15.71 21.33 15.49
C GLY A 410 14.78 20.27 14.89
N SER A 411 15.34 19.44 14.01
CA SER A 411 14.61 18.34 13.40
C SER A 411 15.51 17.12 13.19
N GLU A 412 14.93 15.95 13.21
CA GLU A 412 15.57 14.67 13.11
C GLU A 412 14.90 13.83 12.01
N LEU A 413 15.65 12.94 11.36
CA LEU A 413 15.05 11.94 10.49
C LEU A 413 14.67 10.72 11.33
N PHE A 414 13.41 10.35 11.34
CA PHE A 414 12.92 9.15 12.01
C PHE A 414 12.75 8.04 10.99
N VAL A 415 13.61 7.02 11.07
CA VAL A 415 13.59 5.82 10.22
C VAL A 415 12.96 4.68 11.01
N TYR A 416 11.95 4.03 10.48
CA TYR A 416 11.17 3.05 11.21
C TYR A 416 10.75 1.86 10.34
N VAL A 417 10.38 0.75 10.98
CA VAL A 417 9.73 -0.38 10.31
C VAL A 417 8.22 -0.17 10.39
N PRO A 418 7.50 -0.09 9.26
CA PRO A 418 6.05 -0.03 9.27
C PRO A 418 5.45 -1.17 10.10
N ARG A 419 4.57 -0.83 11.01
CA ARG A 419 4.00 -1.75 12.00
C ARG A 419 3.45 -3.06 11.40
N LYS A 420 2.93 -3.00 10.18
CA LYS A 420 2.41 -4.17 9.44
C LYS A 420 3.49 -5.18 9.03
N LEU A 421 4.74 -4.76 8.90
CA LEU A 421 5.86 -5.61 8.47
C LEU A 421 6.60 -6.30 9.63
N GLY A 422 6.36 -5.86 10.86
CA GLY A 422 7.01 -6.43 12.02
C GLY A 422 7.61 -5.39 12.97
N THR A 423 8.60 -5.81 13.74
CA THR A 423 9.45 -4.94 14.58
C THR A 423 10.77 -4.67 13.88
N TRP A 424 11.58 -3.80 14.47
CA TRP A 424 12.95 -3.57 13.98
C TRP A 424 13.78 -4.85 13.86
N ARG A 425 13.59 -5.80 14.78
CA ARG A 425 14.29 -7.10 14.77
C ARG A 425 13.87 -8.00 13.61
N ASP A 426 12.69 -7.76 13.05
CA ASP A 426 12.12 -8.57 11.97
C ASP A 426 12.54 -8.04 10.59
N ALA A 427 13.04 -6.81 10.49
CA ALA A 427 13.55 -6.25 9.26
C ALA A 427 14.94 -6.78 8.91
N ILE A 428 15.14 -7.13 7.65
CA ILE A 428 16.41 -7.57 7.10
C ILE A 428 16.84 -6.79 5.86
N PHE A 429 15.95 -6.01 5.27
CA PHE A 429 16.18 -5.20 4.08
C PHE A 429 15.96 -3.72 4.36
N MET A 430 16.75 -2.85 3.73
CA MET A 430 16.58 -1.40 3.83
C MET A 430 15.23 -0.95 3.27
N GLU A 431 14.71 -1.65 2.29
CA GLU A 431 13.43 -1.40 1.62
C GLU A 431 12.21 -1.71 2.51
N GLU A 432 12.42 -2.38 3.65
CA GLU A 432 11.37 -2.56 4.67
C GLU A 432 11.26 -1.36 5.61
N LEU A 433 12.18 -0.40 5.49
CA LEU A 433 12.20 0.81 6.30
C LEU A 433 11.45 1.93 5.58
N ASP A 434 10.73 2.68 6.37
CA ASP A 434 10.14 3.95 5.97
C ASP A 434 10.72 5.08 6.83
N PHE A 435 10.51 6.32 6.45
CA PHE A 435 11.07 7.45 7.18
C PHE A 435 10.21 8.70 7.07
N VAL A 436 10.25 9.52 8.13
CA VAL A 436 9.56 10.80 8.22
C VAL A 436 10.44 11.82 8.95
N MET A 437 10.14 13.10 8.77
CA MET A 437 10.77 14.13 9.61
C MET A 437 10.11 14.16 10.98
N ARG A 438 10.93 14.17 12.03
CA ARG A 438 10.52 14.33 13.41
C ARG A 438 10.97 15.69 13.93
N VAL A 439 10.03 16.53 14.28
CA VAL A 439 10.28 17.90 14.78
C VAL A 439 9.84 17.99 16.22
N LYS A 440 10.73 18.43 17.11
CA LYS A 440 10.43 18.67 18.51
C LYS A 440 10.16 20.15 18.75
N ILE A 441 8.98 20.46 19.26
CA ILE A 441 8.61 21.81 19.67
C ILE A 441 8.15 21.71 21.11
N LYS A 442 8.95 22.28 22.04
CA LYS A 442 8.81 22.08 23.48
C LYS A 442 8.84 20.58 23.80
N ASP A 443 7.86 20.06 24.51
CA ASP A 443 7.77 18.67 24.93
C ASP A 443 7.03 17.75 23.94
N LYS A 444 6.59 18.27 22.79
CA LYS A 444 5.83 17.51 21.80
C LYS A 444 6.65 17.24 20.55
N ALA A 445 6.64 15.99 20.10
CA ALA A 445 7.19 15.59 18.83
C ALA A 445 6.09 15.51 17.76
N TYR A 446 6.37 16.08 16.58
CA TYR A 446 5.52 16.04 15.40
C TYR A 446 6.22 15.22 14.33
N TYR A 447 5.48 14.34 13.65
CA TYR A 447 5.96 13.53 12.57
C TYR A 447 5.37 14.06 11.27
N LEU A 448 6.22 14.35 10.28
CA LEU A 448 5.87 15.10 9.09
C LEU A 448 6.23 14.32 7.85
N GLU A 449 5.22 14.10 7.01
CA GLU A 449 5.34 13.50 5.68
C GLU A 449 4.99 14.55 4.62
N ALA A 450 5.43 14.32 3.38
CA ALA A 450 4.94 15.09 2.25
C ALA A 450 5.08 14.29 0.95
N ILE A 451 4.21 13.34 0.82
CA ILE A 451 4.13 12.49 -0.38
C ILE A 451 3.11 13.08 -1.37
N ASN A 452 2.13 13.86 -0.87
CA ASN A 452 1.04 14.42 -1.67
C ASN A 452 0.58 15.79 -1.15
N ASN A 453 -0.35 16.42 -1.87
CA ASN A 453 -0.92 17.73 -1.52
C ASN A 453 -1.83 17.71 -0.28
N PHE A 454 -2.14 16.54 0.27
CA PHE A 454 -3.14 16.35 1.31
C PHE A 454 -2.55 16.08 2.68
N ASP A 455 -1.24 15.78 2.76
CA ASP A 455 -0.56 15.54 4.03
C ASP A 455 -0.62 16.80 4.91
N ALA A 456 -0.97 16.62 6.17
CA ALA A 456 -1.09 17.71 7.11
C ALA A 456 0.00 17.65 8.19
N PHE A 457 0.40 18.82 8.69
CA PHE A 457 1.43 18.93 9.73
C PHE A 457 1.06 18.11 10.97
N GLY A 458 1.89 17.15 11.32
CA GLY A 458 1.73 16.35 12.53
C GLY A 458 0.64 15.27 12.44
N THR A 459 0.18 14.93 11.26
CA THR A 459 -0.75 13.81 11.02
C THR A 459 0.00 12.67 10.34
N PRO A 460 0.60 11.73 11.11
CA PRO A 460 1.36 10.64 10.54
C PRO A 460 0.46 9.56 9.95
N HIS A 461 1.01 8.73 9.06
CA HIS A 461 0.37 7.52 8.57
C HIS A 461 0.08 6.53 9.72
N SER A 462 -1.01 5.77 9.59
CA SER A 462 -1.42 4.76 10.58
C SER A 462 -0.34 3.71 10.88
N TYR A 463 0.51 3.38 9.89
CA TYR A 463 1.58 2.41 10.07
C TYR A 463 2.77 2.91 10.90
N LEU A 464 2.87 4.21 11.12
CA LEU A 464 3.86 4.82 11.98
C LEU A 464 3.49 4.67 13.48
N GLU A 465 2.20 4.64 13.82
CA GLU A 465 1.74 4.59 15.20
C GLU A 465 2.32 3.39 15.96
N GLY A 466 3.02 3.66 17.07
CA GLY A 466 3.69 2.63 17.87
C GLY A 466 4.87 1.94 17.19
N ALA A 467 5.31 2.38 16.01
CA ALA A 467 6.44 1.81 15.30
C ALA A 467 7.76 2.10 16.06
N GLU A 468 8.60 1.09 16.14
CA GLU A 468 9.97 1.23 16.64
C GLU A 468 10.89 1.75 15.53
N GLY A 469 11.77 2.69 15.87
CA GLY A 469 12.64 3.28 14.88
C GLY A 469 13.90 3.91 15.44
N LEU A 470 14.64 4.51 14.54
CA LEU A 470 15.88 5.19 14.76
C LEU A 470 15.72 6.69 14.46
N SER A 471 15.90 7.54 15.45
CA SER A 471 15.95 8.98 15.25
C SER A 471 17.37 9.42 14.96
N ILE A 472 17.59 9.98 13.77
CA ILE A 472 18.91 10.40 13.28
C ILE A 472 19.05 11.90 13.40
N ARG A 473 20.09 12.35 14.12
CA ARG A 473 20.50 13.75 14.24
C ARG A 473 21.66 13.99 13.29
N TYR A 474 21.81 15.21 12.80
CA TYR A 474 22.84 15.56 11.83
C TYR A 474 23.90 16.52 12.35
N ASP A 475 23.81 16.89 13.62
CA ASP A 475 24.59 17.95 14.25
C ASP A 475 25.44 17.48 15.47
N GLU A 476 25.30 16.22 15.88
CA GLU A 476 25.98 15.66 17.06
C GLU A 476 26.85 14.44 16.71
N LYS A 477 27.87 14.19 17.54
CA LYS A 477 28.93 13.19 17.33
C LYS A 477 28.43 11.73 17.43
N ASP A 478 27.34 11.47 18.17
CA ASP A 478 26.65 10.18 18.23
C ASP A 478 25.19 10.40 17.81
N SER A 479 24.99 10.34 16.53
CA SER A 479 23.93 11.02 15.85
C SER A 479 22.67 10.19 15.70
N TYR A 480 22.47 9.09 16.43
CA TYR A 480 21.22 8.37 16.41
C TYR A 480 20.84 7.75 17.76
N TYR A 481 19.56 7.55 17.98
CA TYR A 481 19.03 6.88 19.16
C TYR A 481 17.71 6.16 18.83
N LYS A 482 17.39 5.12 19.59
CA LYS A 482 16.16 4.36 19.45
C LYS A 482 14.99 5.12 20.06
N VAL A 483 13.87 5.14 19.38
CA VAL A 483 12.63 5.73 19.84
C VAL A 483 11.43 5.01 19.22
N SER A 484 10.29 5.03 19.91
CA SER A 484 9.03 4.58 19.34
C SER A 484 8.13 5.77 19.05
N ALA A 485 7.44 5.75 17.93
CA ALA A 485 6.41 6.73 17.63
C ALA A 485 5.22 6.53 18.59
N PRO A 486 4.64 7.61 19.12
CA PRO A 486 3.48 7.49 19.99
C PRO A 486 2.25 6.98 19.24
N ALA A 487 1.36 6.31 19.93
CA ALA A 487 0.03 6.03 19.39
C ALA A 487 -0.81 7.32 19.35
N THR A 488 -1.65 7.46 18.35
CA THR A 488 -2.59 8.57 18.22
C THR A 488 -3.85 8.24 19.00
N PRO A 489 -4.34 9.13 19.90
CA PRO A 489 -5.57 8.86 20.63
C PRO A 489 -6.80 8.84 19.70
N ALA A 490 -7.79 8.01 20.02
CA ALA A 490 -8.97 7.78 19.18
C ALA A 490 -9.70 9.08 18.79
N GLN A 491 -9.69 10.09 19.67
CA GLN A 491 -10.33 11.40 19.45
C GLN A 491 -9.65 12.24 18.35
N ALA A 492 -8.36 11.96 18.07
CA ALA A 492 -7.64 12.65 16.99
C ALA A 492 -8.01 12.09 15.60
N ASN A 493 -8.54 10.87 15.56
CA ASN A 493 -8.99 10.17 14.36
C ASN A 493 -10.53 10.07 14.38
N LEU A 494 -11.18 11.22 14.15
CA LEU A 494 -12.64 11.35 14.26
C LEU A 494 -13.31 11.27 12.89
N SER A 495 -14.37 10.45 12.81
CA SER A 495 -15.41 10.51 11.79
C SER A 495 -16.70 10.96 12.45
N ARG A 496 -17.27 12.06 12.01
CA ARG A 496 -18.54 12.58 12.53
C ARG A 496 -19.50 12.92 11.41
N GLU A 497 -20.74 12.45 11.50
CA GLU A 497 -21.80 12.70 10.55
C GLU A 497 -23.05 13.19 11.27
N ASP A 498 -23.55 14.36 10.85
CA ASP A 498 -24.76 14.99 11.37
C ASP A 498 -25.83 14.95 10.27
N PHE A 499 -26.93 14.23 10.50
CA PHE A 499 -28.03 14.02 9.56
C PHE A 499 -29.26 14.84 9.96
N THR A 500 -29.91 15.44 8.97
CA THR A 500 -31.28 15.96 9.09
C THR A 500 -32.16 15.21 8.09
N VAL A 501 -33.20 14.56 8.60
CA VAL A 501 -34.09 13.68 7.83
C VAL A 501 -35.50 14.25 7.80
N ASN A 502 -36.04 14.39 6.59
CA ASN A 502 -37.43 14.79 6.32
C ASN A 502 -38.11 13.72 5.47
N PHE A 503 -39.35 13.39 5.77
CA PHE A 503 -40.15 12.50 4.97
C PHE A 503 -40.76 13.29 3.76
N ALA A 504 -40.84 12.66 2.60
CA ALA A 504 -41.61 13.19 1.49
C ALA A 504 -43.13 13.19 1.80
N ASP A 505 -43.91 14.05 1.17
CA ASP A 505 -45.37 14.14 1.38
C ASP A 505 -46.09 12.80 1.10
N ALA A 506 -45.59 12.03 0.12
CA ALA A 506 -46.11 10.71 -0.23
C ALA A 506 -45.70 9.61 0.78
N MET A 507 -44.82 9.88 1.72
CA MET A 507 -44.25 8.93 2.72
C MET A 507 -43.64 7.67 2.07
N ASP A 508 -43.00 7.82 0.89
CA ASP A 508 -42.38 6.75 0.11
C ASP A 508 -40.85 6.85 0.06
N LEU A 509 -40.30 8.02 0.38
CA LEU A 509 -38.88 8.29 0.48
C LEU A 509 -38.57 9.31 1.58
N ILE A 510 -37.30 9.40 1.92
CA ILE A 510 -36.77 10.41 2.83
C ILE A 510 -35.78 11.33 2.12
N ASN A 511 -35.81 12.61 2.47
CA ASN A 511 -34.81 13.60 2.08
C ASN A 511 -33.82 13.79 3.21
N VAL A 512 -32.55 13.66 2.89
CA VAL A 512 -31.43 13.71 3.84
C VAL A 512 -30.53 14.89 3.51
N GLU A 513 -30.21 15.67 4.53
CA GLU A 513 -29.08 16.58 4.54
C GLU A 513 -28.04 16.02 5.51
N ARG A 514 -26.83 15.73 5.02
CA ARG A 514 -25.72 15.18 5.81
C ARG A 514 -24.56 16.17 5.83
N THR A 515 -24.02 16.46 7.04
CA THR A 515 -22.76 17.18 7.21
C THR A 515 -21.75 16.23 7.80
N SER A 516 -20.66 15.97 7.05
CA SER A 516 -19.60 15.03 7.43
C SER A 516 -18.34 15.78 7.80
N SER A 517 -17.64 15.33 8.85
CA SER A 517 -16.38 15.92 9.34
C SER A 517 -15.40 14.83 9.71
N TYR A 518 -14.18 14.90 9.18
CA TYR A 518 -13.14 13.88 9.36
C TYR A 518 -11.81 14.51 9.77
N THR A 519 -11.14 13.89 10.75
CA THR A 519 -9.79 14.28 11.20
C THR A 519 -8.85 13.10 11.23
N GLY A 520 -7.55 13.36 11.31
CA GLY A 520 -6.52 12.33 11.41
C GLY A 520 -6.57 11.33 10.26
N SER A 521 -6.42 10.05 10.57
CA SER A 521 -6.43 8.96 9.60
C SER A 521 -7.80 8.77 8.91
N GLN A 522 -8.90 9.25 9.51
CA GLN A 522 -10.25 9.05 8.96
C GLN A 522 -10.52 9.85 7.68
N LYS A 523 -9.72 10.86 7.38
CA LYS A 523 -9.87 11.63 6.14
C LYS A 523 -9.05 11.09 4.96
N ALA A 524 -8.11 10.16 5.18
CA ALA A 524 -7.10 9.75 4.19
C ALA A 524 -7.71 9.30 2.86
N ASP A 525 -8.73 8.46 2.88
CA ASP A 525 -9.37 7.91 1.68
C ASP A 525 -10.37 8.86 1.01
N LEU A 526 -10.77 9.92 1.72
CA LEU A 526 -11.82 10.85 1.27
C LEU A 526 -11.26 12.19 0.78
N ILE A 527 -10.12 12.63 1.32
CA ILE A 527 -9.61 13.99 1.09
C ILE A 527 -9.29 14.27 -0.38
N GLY A 528 -8.72 13.28 -1.09
CA GLY A 528 -8.45 13.39 -2.53
C GLY A 528 -9.74 13.45 -3.35
N LYS A 529 -10.75 12.64 -3.00
CA LYS A 529 -12.05 12.60 -3.67
C LYS A 529 -12.83 13.91 -3.47
N ALA A 530 -12.81 14.45 -2.24
CA ALA A 530 -13.47 15.71 -1.92
C ALA A 530 -12.83 16.91 -2.62
N ASN A 531 -11.52 16.88 -2.83
CA ASN A 531 -10.73 17.93 -3.49
C ASN A 531 -10.43 17.62 -4.97
N LEU A 532 -11.25 16.83 -5.64
CA LEU A 532 -11.04 16.39 -7.01
C LEU A 532 -10.92 17.55 -8.00
N ASP A 533 -11.70 18.62 -7.80
CA ASP A 533 -11.68 19.84 -8.61
C ASP A 533 -10.41 20.69 -8.47
N ARG A 534 -9.49 20.29 -7.59
CA ARG A 534 -8.18 20.92 -7.38
C ARG A 534 -8.23 22.44 -7.16
N ALA A 535 -9.38 23.00 -6.75
CA ALA A 535 -9.54 24.44 -6.50
C ALA A 535 -8.48 24.98 -5.51
N TYR A 536 -8.02 24.14 -4.58
CA TYR A 536 -6.98 24.46 -3.60
C TYR A 536 -5.65 24.88 -4.24
N LEU A 537 -5.34 24.47 -5.46
CA LEU A 537 -4.06 24.83 -6.11
C LEU A 537 -3.95 26.32 -6.36
N ASN A 538 -5.07 26.98 -6.73
CA ASN A 538 -5.10 28.43 -6.88
C ASN A 538 -4.96 29.14 -5.52
N THR A 539 -5.61 28.64 -4.48
CA THR A 539 -5.47 29.19 -3.12
C THR A 539 -4.03 29.07 -2.61
N ASP A 540 -3.39 27.92 -2.81
CA ASP A 540 -2.00 27.71 -2.45
C ASP A 540 -1.07 28.63 -3.27
N PHE A 541 -1.36 28.80 -4.55
CA PHE A 541 -0.58 29.71 -5.41
C PHE A 541 -0.66 31.14 -4.91
N GLU A 542 -1.87 31.65 -4.69
CA GLU A 542 -2.09 33.01 -4.15
C GLU A 542 -1.38 33.21 -2.81
N LYS A 543 -1.45 32.22 -1.91
CA LYS A 543 -0.82 32.31 -0.60
C LYS A 543 0.70 32.37 -0.64
N TYR A 544 1.33 31.51 -1.45
CA TYR A 544 2.78 31.31 -1.40
C TYR A 544 3.58 32.02 -2.49
N TYR A 545 2.93 32.50 -3.56
CA TYR A 545 3.60 33.13 -4.71
C TYR A 545 3.13 34.56 -5.04
N ALA A 546 2.11 35.10 -4.40
CA ALA A 546 1.48 36.38 -4.77
C ALA A 546 2.37 37.61 -4.60
N GLU A 547 3.44 37.54 -3.79
CA GLU A 547 4.35 38.66 -3.57
C GLU A 547 5.79 38.31 -3.97
N PRO A 548 6.47 39.17 -4.77
CA PRO A 548 7.88 38.98 -5.06
C PRO A 548 8.70 39.12 -3.76
N LEU A 549 9.47 38.10 -3.40
CA LEU A 549 10.27 38.01 -2.18
C LEU A 549 11.49 38.96 -2.16
N THR A 550 11.77 39.67 -3.25
CA THR A 550 12.86 40.63 -3.31
C THR A 550 12.40 41.99 -3.79
N LYS A 551 12.72 43.03 -3.04
CA LYS A 551 12.79 44.42 -3.54
C LYS A 551 14.01 44.55 -4.51
N GLY A 552 13.99 43.80 -5.59
CA GLY A 552 14.97 43.94 -6.65
C GLY A 552 14.50 44.93 -7.69
N LYS A 553 15.25 45.99 -7.84
CA LYS A 553 15.24 47.04 -8.88
C LYS A 553 13.99 47.04 -9.78
N LYS A 554 13.23 48.12 -9.71
CA LYS A 554 12.16 48.50 -10.63
C LYS A 554 12.68 48.51 -12.07
N ASN A 555 12.73 47.42 -12.77
CA ASN A 555 12.84 47.35 -14.22
C ASN A 555 12.65 45.90 -14.65
N ASP A 556 11.47 45.43 -14.46
CA ASP A 556 10.73 44.50 -15.31
C ASP A 556 9.38 44.38 -14.64
N ALA A 557 8.40 45.05 -15.22
CA ALA A 557 7.00 44.83 -14.88
C ALA A 557 6.76 43.33 -15.10
N ALA A 558 6.84 42.57 -14.01
CA ALA A 558 6.32 41.24 -14.01
C ALA A 558 4.84 41.39 -14.33
N THR A 559 4.48 41.11 -15.57
CA THR A 559 3.12 40.90 -15.96
C THR A 559 2.57 39.90 -14.95
N PRO A 560 1.47 40.21 -14.24
CA PRO A 560 0.83 39.23 -13.41
C PRO A 560 0.54 38.06 -14.36
N VAL A 561 1.25 36.96 -14.20
CA VAL A 561 0.97 35.79 -14.99
C VAL A 561 -0.38 35.30 -14.51
N ASN A 562 -1.37 35.50 -15.35
CA ASN A 562 -2.69 34.88 -15.26
C ASN A 562 -2.55 33.35 -15.48
N ASN A 563 -1.62 32.72 -14.78
CA ASN A 563 -1.52 31.28 -14.69
C ASN A 563 -2.38 30.79 -13.51
N LYS A 564 -3.65 31.20 -13.49
CA LYS A 564 -4.64 30.36 -12.85
C LYS A 564 -4.47 28.99 -13.48
N TYR A 565 -4.37 27.98 -12.65
CA TYR A 565 -4.40 26.61 -13.13
C TYR A 565 -5.73 26.43 -13.89
N GLU A 566 -5.70 26.61 -15.21
CA GLU A 566 -6.82 26.24 -16.08
C GLU A 566 -6.75 24.71 -16.19
N TYR A 567 -7.48 24.04 -15.29
CA TYR A 567 -7.76 22.63 -15.47
C TYR A 567 -8.82 22.50 -16.53
N ALA A 568 -8.50 21.77 -17.59
CA ALA A 568 -9.51 21.32 -18.52
C ALA A 568 -10.64 20.68 -17.69
N ASP A 569 -11.87 21.16 -17.94
CA ASP A 569 -13.12 20.64 -17.42
C ASP A 569 -13.31 20.63 -15.88
N LYS A 570 -13.35 21.82 -15.28
CA LYS A 570 -13.81 21.97 -13.89
C LYS A 570 -15.22 21.39 -13.69
N ASP A 571 -16.09 21.51 -14.69
CA ASP A 571 -17.46 21.03 -14.61
C ASP A 571 -17.52 19.50 -14.63
N ASP A 572 -16.68 18.83 -15.42
CA ASP A 572 -16.57 17.37 -15.43
C ASP A 572 -16.04 16.83 -14.11
N GLN A 573 -15.03 17.48 -13.49
CA GLN A 573 -14.52 17.09 -12.18
C GLN A 573 -15.55 17.27 -11.05
N VAL A 574 -16.36 18.33 -11.11
CA VAL A 574 -17.47 18.52 -10.16
C VAL A 574 -18.52 17.42 -10.32
N LYS A 575 -18.82 17.03 -11.56
CA LYS A 575 -19.74 15.93 -11.86
C LYS A 575 -19.15 14.59 -11.36
N GLU A 576 -17.91 14.28 -11.70
CA GLU A 576 -17.21 13.08 -11.24
C GLU A 576 -17.20 12.98 -9.72
N ARG A 577 -16.91 14.07 -9.00
CA ARG A 577 -16.98 14.13 -7.55
C ARG A 577 -18.37 13.76 -7.02
N LYS A 578 -19.44 14.29 -7.61
CA LYS A 578 -20.81 13.93 -7.23
C LYS A 578 -21.08 12.44 -7.42
N GLU A 579 -20.65 11.86 -8.53
CA GLU A 579 -20.81 10.43 -8.82
C GLU A 579 -20.02 9.55 -7.83
N LEU A 580 -18.82 9.97 -7.46
CA LEU A 580 -18.00 9.28 -6.44
C LEU A 580 -18.67 9.30 -5.07
N PHE A 581 -19.20 10.45 -4.63
CA PHE A 581 -19.85 10.56 -3.32
C PHE A 581 -21.23 9.87 -3.31
N GLU A 582 -21.98 9.92 -4.40
CA GLU A 582 -23.20 9.10 -4.56
C GLU A 582 -22.90 7.61 -4.43
N LYS A 583 -21.80 7.13 -5.05
CA LYS A 583 -21.36 5.75 -4.91
C LYS A 583 -21.01 5.42 -3.45
N LEU A 584 -20.30 6.28 -2.73
CA LEU A 584 -20.00 6.07 -1.32
C LEU A 584 -21.26 5.92 -0.45
N VAL A 585 -22.32 6.72 -0.72
CA VAL A 585 -23.61 6.57 -0.03
C VAL A 585 -24.26 5.22 -0.35
N LYS A 586 -24.14 4.74 -1.60
CA LYS A 586 -24.66 3.42 -2.00
C LYS A 586 -23.85 2.26 -1.40
N ASP A 587 -22.55 2.44 -1.24
CA ASP A 587 -21.67 1.43 -0.63
C ASP A 587 -22.02 1.20 0.87
N ASP A 588 -22.68 2.18 1.52
CA ASP A 588 -23.27 2.04 2.86
C ASP A 588 -24.62 1.26 2.86
N GLU A 589 -24.94 0.53 1.79
CA GLU A 589 -26.19 -0.22 1.58
C GLU A 589 -27.45 0.66 1.57
N LEU A 590 -27.34 1.94 1.23
CA LEU A 590 -28.44 2.89 1.14
C LEU A 590 -28.93 2.99 -0.31
N ASP A 591 -30.25 2.84 -0.50
CA ASP A 591 -30.90 2.92 -1.83
C ASP A 591 -31.14 4.38 -2.21
N VAL A 592 -30.16 4.99 -2.88
CA VAL A 592 -30.21 6.40 -3.31
C VAL A 592 -31.18 6.54 -4.47
N ASP A 593 -32.24 7.35 -4.27
CA ASP A 593 -33.16 7.78 -5.32
C ASP A 593 -32.51 8.88 -6.18
N LYS A 594 -32.01 9.91 -5.52
CA LYS A 594 -31.35 11.05 -6.17
C LYS A 594 -30.29 11.65 -5.30
N TYR A 595 -29.10 11.88 -5.85
CA TYR A 595 -28.03 12.64 -5.23
C TYR A 595 -28.09 14.08 -5.75
N ASN A 596 -28.45 15.02 -4.89
CA ASN A 596 -28.80 16.38 -5.30
C ASN A 596 -27.60 17.33 -5.30
N ASP A 597 -26.81 17.34 -4.21
CA ASP A 597 -25.80 18.37 -4.00
C ASP A 597 -24.62 17.89 -3.15
N PHE A 598 -23.45 18.49 -3.41
CA PHE A 598 -22.22 18.34 -2.64
C PHE A 598 -21.54 19.71 -2.49
N GLU A 599 -21.23 20.08 -1.26
CA GLU A 599 -20.55 21.33 -0.93
C GLU A 599 -19.34 21.03 -0.03
N LEU A 600 -18.11 21.36 -0.49
CA LEU A 600 -16.91 21.28 0.30
C LEU A 600 -16.80 22.51 1.21
N LEU A 601 -16.90 22.30 2.54
CA LEU A 601 -16.85 23.36 3.54
C LEU A 601 -15.43 23.63 4.04
N GLN A 602 -14.60 22.56 4.21
CA GLN A 602 -13.20 22.64 4.60
C GLN A 602 -12.41 21.54 3.89
N ASP A 603 -11.30 21.88 3.28
CA ASP A 603 -10.52 21.01 2.41
C ASP A 603 -9.68 19.95 3.15
N GLY A 604 -9.48 20.05 4.46
CA GLY A 604 -8.75 19.09 5.28
C GLY A 604 -7.23 19.13 5.15
N ARG A 605 -6.67 20.06 4.37
CA ARG A 605 -5.25 20.09 3.97
C ARG A 605 -4.34 20.89 4.89
N SER A 606 -4.88 21.84 5.61
CA SER A 606 -4.11 22.76 6.44
C SER A 606 -4.93 23.26 7.65
N GLY A 607 -4.31 24.06 8.51
CA GLY A 607 -4.95 24.58 9.71
C GLY A 607 -4.66 23.77 10.98
N ASP A 608 -5.22 24.20 12.12
CA ASP A 608 -4.87 23.62 13.42
C ASP A 608 -5.32 22.18 13.60
N SER A 609 -6.44 21.80 13.05
CA SER A 609 -6.98 20.43 13.10
C SER A 609 -7.06 19.77 11.74
N ALA A 610 -6.78 20.49 10.64
CA ALA A 610 -6.85 20.00 9.27
C ALA A 610 -8.11 19.14 9.02
N VAL A 611 -9.30 19.69 9.38
CA VAL A 611 -10.59 19.00 9.26
C VAL A 611 -11.02 18.97 7.79
N LEU A 612 -11.31 17.78 7.26
CA LEU A 612 -12.09 17.65 6.04
C LEU A 612 -13.56 17.74 6.40
N LYS A 613 -14.28 18.72 5.84
CA LYS A 613 -15.72 18.91 6.13
C LYS A 613 -16.48 19.20 4.84
N TYR A 614 -17.57 18.48 4.63
CA TYR A 614 -18.46 18.68 3.49
C TYR A 614 -19.92 18.46 3.87
N LYS A 615 -20.82 18.92 3.00
CA LYS A 615 -22.25 18.82 3.13
C LYS A 615 -22.83 18.18 1.87
N GLU A 616 -23.82 17.32 2.05
CA GLU A 616 -24.48 16.59 0.99
C GLU A 616 -26.00 16.66 1.15
N LYS A 617 -26.71 16.57 0.01
CA LYS A 617 -28.16 16.45 -0.03
C LYS A 617 -28.54 15.32 -0.99
N PHE A 618 -29.33 14.38 -0.51
CA PHE A 618 -29.78 13.24 -1.28
C PHE A 618 -31.13 12.73 -0.79
N SER A 619 -31.81 11.91 -1.59
CA SER A 619 -33.02 11.20 -1.20
C SER A 619 -32.79 9.69 -1.22
N LEU A 620 -33.43 8.98 -0.27
CA LEU A 620 -33.30 7.55 -0.08
C LEU A 620 -34.67 6.86 -0.19
N LYS A 621 -34.71 5.75 -0.93
CA LYS A 621 -35.82 4.82 -1.02
C LYS A 621 -35.67 3.68 -0.01
N LYS A 622 -36.73 2.90 0.14
CA LYS A 622 -36.78 1.63 0.89
C LYS A 622 -36.50 1.71 2.39
N LEU A 623 -36.22 2.87 2.95
CA LEU A 623 -36.09 3.04 4.39
C LEU A 623 -37.43 3.23 5.11
N ILE A 624 -38.49 3.48 4.36
CA ILE A 624 -39.85 3.63 4.91
C ILE A 624 -40.79 2.66 4.24
N SER A 625 -41.65 2.00 5.02
CA SER A 625 -42.65 1.06 4.55
C SER A 625 -43.99 1.26 5.27
N LYS A 626 -45.11 1.15 4.53
CA LYS A 626 -46.45 1.30 5.08
C LYS A 626 -46.90 0.06 5.82
N ALA A 627 -47.43 0.23 7.03
CA ALA A 627 -47.98 -0.83 7.89
C ALA A 627 -49.36 -0.43 8.38
N GLY A 628 -50.41 -0.72 7.57
CA GLY A 628 -51.76 -0.25 7.80
C GLY A 628 -51.89 1.27 7.73
N LYS A 629 -52.27 1.92 8.86
CA LYS A 629 -52.30 3.39 8.99
C LYS A 629 -50.97 4.02 9.45
N ASN A 630 -50.02 3.17 9.83
CA ASN A 630 -48.71 3.56 10.34
C ASN A 630 -47.61 3.36 9.30
N TYR A 631 -46.39 3.80 9.61
CA TYR A 631 -45.19 3.52 8.82
C TYR A 631 -44.10 2.96 9.69
N ILE A 632 -43.30 2.06 9.13
CA ILE A 632 -42.07 1.54 9.71
C ILE A 632 -40.94 2.28 9.05
N PHE A 633 -40.06 2.87 9.86
CA PHE A 633 -38.87 3.59 9.38
C PHE A 633 -37.60 2.90 9.89
N GLU A 634 -36.70 2.51 8.98
CA GLU A 634 -35.45 1.84 9.29
C GLU A 634 -34.37 2.85 9.73
N ALA A 635 -34.60 3.52 10.84
CA ALA A 635 -33.76 4.61 11.35
C ALA A 635 -32.33 4.15 11.64
N GLY A 636 -32.14 2.90 12.05
CA GLY A 636 -30.84 2.32 12.35
C GLY A 636 -29.88 2.27 11.15
N LYS A 637 -30.41 2.19 9.92
CA LYS A 637 -29.58 2.20 8.71
C LYS A 637 -28.77 3.48 8.53
N LEU A 638 -29.22 4.58 9.11
CA LEU A 638 -28.53 5.89 8.98
C LEU A 638 -27.25 6.02 9.82
N ILE A 639 -26.92 5.04 10.69
CA ILE A 639 -25.61 5.04 11.36
C ILE A 639 -24.49 4.43 10.49
N GLY A 640 -24.79 4.16 9.21
CA GLY A 640 -23.87 3.53 8.25
C GLY A 640 -23.68 2.04 8.47
N GLY A 641 -22.93 1.41 7.57
CA GLY A 641 -22.62 -0.02 7.61
C GLY A 641 -21.90 -0.42 8.91
N GLN A 642 -22.50 -1.31 9.68
CA GLN A 642 -21.92 -1.84 10.90
C GLN A 642 -21.43 -3.27 10.67
N LEU A 643 -20.32 -3.61 11.30
CA LEU A 643 -19.69 -4.91 11.17
C LEU A 643 -20.60 -6.00 11.76
N LYS A 644 -21.11 -6.89 10.89
CA LYS A 644 -21.72 -8.14 11.27
C LYS A 644 -20.63 -9.18 11.52
N LEU A 645 -20.59 -9.74 12.71
CA LEU A 645 -19.72 -10.86 13.03
C LEU A 645 -20.41 -12.16 12.64
N GLU A 646 -19.71 -12.99 11.86
CA GLU A 646 -20.20 -14.34 11.55
C GLU A 646 -19.92 -15.30 12.71
N PRO A 647 -20.67 -16.42 12.84
CA PRO A 647 -20.54 -17.33 13.99
C PRO A 647 -19.13 -17.88 14.22
N ASN A 648 -18.32 -18.01 13.16
CA ASN A 648 -16.92 -18.42 13.27
C ASN A 648 -16.01 -17.29 13.80
N GLU A 649 -16.34 -16.03 13.55
CA GLU A 649 -15.61 -14.86 14.06
C GLU A 649 -15.91 -14.60 15.56
N MET A 650 -17.01 -15.13 16.08
CA MET A 650 -17.37 -15.03 17.50
C MET A 650 -16.61 -16.01 18.41
N LYS A 651 -15.82 -16.91 17.82
CA LYS A 651 -14.99 -17.87 18.55
C LYS A 651 -13.69 -17.24 19.04
N GLU A 652 -12.90 -18.04 19.77
CA GLU A 652 -11.56 -17.64 20.20
C GLU A 652 -10.66 -17.29 19.00
N ARG A 653 -9.97 -16.16 19.12
CA ARG A 653 -8.99 -15.71 18.13
C ARG A 653 -7.64 -16.41 18.34
N LYS A 654 -6.94 -16.61 17.23
CA LYS A 654 -5.58 -17.16 17.23
C LYS A 654 -4.53 -16.06 17.14
N THR A 655 -4.85 -14.90 16.53
CA THR A 655 -3.92 -13.81 16.27
C THR A 655 -4.25 -12.56 17.09
N ASP A 656 -3.24 -11.76 17.41
CA ASP A 656 -3.40 -10.45 18.03
C ASP A 656 -4.18 -9.48 17.11
N ILE A 657 -4.81 -8.47 17.69
CA ILE A 657 -5.69 -7.52 17.01
C ILE A 657 -4.90 -6.28 16.66
N TRP A 658 -4.84 -5.95 15.37
CA TRP A 658 -4.12 -4.81 14.83
C TRP A 658 -5.05 -3.92 14.02
N ILE A 659 -5.62 -2.89 14.65
CA ILE A 659 -6.42 -1.89 13.95
C ILE A 659 -5.48 -0.79 13.42
N PRO A 660 -5.69 -0.29 12.19
CA PRO A 660 -4.80 0.72 11.60
C PRO A 660 -4.58 1.93 12.51
N SER A 661 -5.63 2.43 13.17
CA SER A 661 -5.56 3.51 14.16
C SER A 661 -6.66 3.34 15.20
N ALA A 662 -6.45 3.85 16.40
CA ALA A 662 -7.55 4.11 17.32
C ALA A 662 -8.46 5.18 16.72
N ILE A 663 -9.79 4.96 16.71
CA ILE A 663 -10.75 5.84 16.01
C ILE A 663 -12.01 6.11 16.82
N THR A 664 -12.62 7.25 16.58
CA THR A 664 -13.94 7.62 17.10
C THR A 664 -14.89 7.86 15.93
N ILE A 665 -16.07 7.24 15.95
CA ILE A 665 -17.13 7.42 14.97
C ILE A 665 -18.36 7.95 15.70
N GLU A 666 -18.86 9.12 15.31
CA GLU A 666 -20.02 9.77 15.91
C GLU A 666 -21.08 10.04 14.84
N ASN A 667 -22.33 9.70 15.13
CA ASN A 667 -23.48 10.06 14.30
C ASN A 667 -24.52 10.78 15.13
N THR A 668 -25.08 11.87 14.57
CA THR A 668 -26.22 12.59 15.11
C THR A 668 -27.31 12.61 14.05
N ILE A 669 -28.42 11.95 14.30
CA ILE A 669 -29.52 11.82 13.35
C ILE A 669 -30.74 12.56 13.91
N THR A 670 -31.12 13.66 13.29
CA THR A 670 -32.33 14.44 13.59
C THR A 670 -33.43 14.09 12.60
N VAL A 671 -34.47 13.40 13.05
CA VAL A 671 -35.62 13.03 12.22
C VAL A 671 -36.79 13.99 12.54
N ASN A 672 -37.23 14.75 11.55
CA ASN A 672 -38.43 15.58 11.65
C ASN A 672 -39.67 14.69 11.51
N ILE A 673 -40.42 14.49 12.62
CA ILE A 673 -41.61 13.67 12.65
C ILE A 673 -42.72 14.39 11.87
N PRO A 674 -43.35 13.74 10.88
CA PRO A 674 -44.40 14.38 10.09
C PRO A 674 -45.61 14.78 10.94
N GLU A 675 -46.33 15.83 10.52
CA GLU A 675 -47.52 16.27 11.20
C GLU A 675 -48.57 15.12 11.22
N GLY A 676 -49.27 14.97 12.32
CA GLY A 676 -50.26 13.89 12.50
C GLY A 676 -49.66 12.54 12.90
N TYR A 677 -48.35 12.45 13.14
CA TYR A 677 -47.68 11.22 13.60
C TYR A 677 -46.99 11.37 14.95
N THR A 678 -46.83 10.27 15.65
CA THR A 678 -45.96 10.09 16.81
C THR A 678 -44.96 8.98 16.49
N ILE A 679 -43.90 8.86 17.28
CA ILE A 679 -42.90 7.82 17.09
C ILE A 679 -42.88 6.85 18.26
N ASP A 680 -42.65 5.56 17.99
CA ASP A 680 -42.61 4.47 18.97
C ASP A 680 -41.50 3.49 18.58
N GLY A 681 -41.12 2.55 19.47
CA GLY A 681 -40.05 1.57 19.24
C GLY A 681 -38.66 2.09 19.55
N LEU A 682 -38.53 3.00 20.53
CA LEU A 682 -37.26 3.65 20.88
C LEU A 682 -36.46 2.88 21.96
N GLN A 683 -37.07 1.89 22.62
CA GLN A 683 -36.46 1.22 23.78
C GLN A 683 -35.12 0.54 23.41
N ASP A 684 -35.08 -0.09 22.25
CA ASP A 684 -33.95 -0.89 21.80
C ASP A 684 -32.83 0.00 21.17
N LEU A 685 -33.03 1.30 21.08
CA LEU A 685 -32.06 2.23 20.50
C LEU A 685 -31.08 2.81 21.53
N ASN A 686 -31.29 2.56 22.83
CA ASN A 686 -30.41 3.06 23.88
C ASN A 686 -29.43 1.94 24.29
N VAL A 687 -28.16 2.18 24.04
CA VAL A 687 -27.07 1.23 24.30
C VAL A 687 -25.97 1.97 25.05
N ASN A 688 -25.37 1.33 26.06
CA ASN A 688 -24.22 1.87 26.78
C ASN A 688 -23.24 0.76 27.09
N ILE A 689 -22.30 0.54 26.20
CA ILE A 689 -21.18 -0.42 26.33
C ILE A 689 -19.88 0.37 26.30
N ASP A 690 -19.09 0.22 27.36
CA ASP A 690 -17.74 0.80 27.44
C ASP A 690 -16.81 -0.19 28.15
N ASN A 691 -15.70 -0.56 27.51
CA ASN A 691 -14.71 -1.49 28.03
C ASN A 691 -13.28 -1.07 27.65
N ALA A 692 -12.29 -1.90 27.97
CA ALA A 692 -10.88 -1.57 27.75
C ALA A 692 -10.50 -1.40 26.28
N SER A 693 -11.16 -2.12 25.34
CA SER A 693 -10.82 -2.12 23.92
C SER A 693 -11.68 -1.18 23.08
N GLY A 694 -12.91 -0.87 23.54
CA GLY A 694 -13.80 -0.01 22.78
C GLY A 694 -15.07 0.39 23.52
N ALA A 695 -15.91 1.15 22.82
CA ALA A 695 -17.22 1.56 23.31
C ALA A 695 -18.23 1.62 22.18
N PHE A 696 -19.50 1.35 22.51
CA PHE A 696 -20.65 1.73 21.70
C PHE A 696 -21.74 2.29 22.60
N ILE A 697 -22.01 3.59 22.38
CA ILE A 697 -23.00 4.34 23.16
C ILE A 697 -24.03 4.89 22.19
N SER A 698 -25.29 4.65 22.44
CA SER A 698 -26.40 5.23 21.68
C SER A 698 -27.47 5.77 22.65
N THR A 699 -27.98 6.93 22.33
CA THR A 699 -29.05 7.59 23.07
C THR A 699 -30.11 8.12 22.13
N THR A 700 -31.37 8.08 22.57
CA THR A 700 -32.50 8.66 21.84
C THR A 700 -33.29 9.63 22.68
N ALA A 701 -33.77 10.69 22.07
CA ALA A 701 -34.66 11.66 22.69
C ALA A 701 -35.72 12.15 21.70
N VAL A 702 -36.95 12.36 22.16
CA VAL A 702 -38.01 13.00 21.40
C VAL A 702 -38.32 14.34 22.03
N THR A 703 -38.18 15.43 21.26
CA THR A 703 -38.46 16.79 21.69
C THR A 703 -39.35 17.46 20.66
N GLY A 704 -40.60 17.72 21.03
CA GLY A 704 -41.62 18.24 20.11
C GLY A 704 -41.88 17.29 18.97
N ASN A 705 -41.65 17.73 17.74
CA ASN A 705 -41.76 16.92 16.52
C ASN A 705 -40.42 16.37 16.01
N LYS A 706 -39.41 16.27 16.85
CA LYS A 706 -38.07 15.78 16.45
C LYS A 706 -37.67 14.57 17.27
N LEU A 707 -37.22 13.51 16.58
CA LEU A 707 -36.48 12.41 17.17
C LEU A 707 -34.99 12.70 16.95
N LEU A 708 -34.21 12.67 18.02
CA LEU A 708 -32.76 12.74 18.00
C LEU A 708 -32.21 11.35 18.34
N ILE A 709 -31.34 10.80 17.50
CA ILE A 709 -30.55 9.60 17.75
C ILE A 709 -29.08 10.03 17.71
N SER A 710 -28.35 9.76 18.79
CA SER A 710 -26.92 10.05 18.86
C SER A 710 -26.17 8.75 19.11
N THR A 711 -25.18 8.44 18.28
CA THR A 711 -24.33 7.27 18.47
C THR A 711 -22.85 7.66 18.54
N LYS A 712 -22.12 6.92 19.37
CA LYS A 712 -20.67 7.05 19.51
C LYS A 712 -20.04 5.67 19.60
N LYS A 713 -19.21 5.33 18.62
CA LYS A 713 -18.45 4.08 18.55
C LYS A 713 -16.95 4.41 18.64
N ILE A 714 -16.25 3.76 19.54
CA ILE A 714 -14.82 4.02 19.76
C ILE A 714 -14.06 2.71 19.70
N TYR A 715 -13.03 2.67 18.88
CA TYR A 715 -11.94 1.70 18.96
C TYR A 715 -10.81 2.40 19.72
N LYS A 716 -10.60 2.00 20.97
CA LYS A 716 -9.69 2.72 21.89
C LYS A 716 -8.22 2.48 21.59
N ASN A 717 -7.89 1.28 21.11
CA ASN A 717 -6.53 0.83 20.91
C ASN A 717 -6.28 0.50 19.44
N SER A 718 -5.10 0.80 18.95
CA SER A 718 -4.63 0.33 17.62
C SER A 718 -3.97 -1.05 17.70
N PHE A 719 -3.74 -1.56 18.92
CA PHE A 719 -3.23 -2.89 19.18
C PHE A 719 -3.86 -3.46 20.48
N ASP A 720 -4.34 -4.69 20.40
CA ASP A 720 -4.75 -5.49 21.56
C ASP A 720 -4.28 -6.95 21.40
N LYS A 721 -4.06 -7.61 22.52
CA LYS A 721 -3.81 -9.05 22.52
C LYS A 721 -5.09 -9.80 22.12
N LYS A 722 -4.94 -10.98 21.51
CA LYS A 722 -6.07 -11.82 21.06
C LYS A 722 -7.09 -12.11 22.16
N GLU A 723 -6.67 -12.18 23.43
CA GLU A 723 -7.52 -12.39 24.61
C GLU A 723 -8.53 -11.24 24.81
N ALA A 724 -8.30 -10.07 24.21
CA ALA A 724 -9.24 -8.95 24.26
C ALA A 724 -10.41 -9.07 23.28
N TRP A 725 -10.43 -10.08 22.40
CA TRP A 725 -11.48 -10.24 21.40
C TRP A 725 -12.92 -10.22 21.95
N PRO A 726 -13.24 -10.82 23.12
CA PRO A 726 -14.57 -10.67 23.72
C PRO A 726 -14.99 -9.23 23.99
N ASN A 727 -14.06 -8.32 24.28
CA ASN A 727 -14.35 -6.89 24.44
C ASN A 727 -14.82 -6.26 23.12
N TYR A 728 -14.24 -6.70 21.99
CA TYR A 728 -14.66 -6.25 20.66
C TYR A 728 -16.05 -6.74 20.31
N ILE A 729 -16.34 -8.03 20.52
CA ILE A 729 -17.67 -8.61 20.31
C ILE A 729 -18.72 -7.82 21.11
N ALA A 730 -18.41 -7.49 22.37
CA ALA A 730 -19.33 -6.82 23.28
C ALA A 730 -19.85 -5.46 22.78
N PHE A 731 -19.07 -4.70 21.99
CA PHE A 731 -19.53 -3.42 21.43
C PHE A 731 -19.87 -3.48 19.93
N LEU A 732 -19.33 -4.44 19.18
CA LEU A 732 -19.61 -4.59 17.74
C LEU A 732 -21.01 -5.15 17.49
N GLU A 733 -21.42 -6.21 18.23
CA GLU A 733 -22.76 -6.79 18.08
C GLU A 733 -23.90 -5.80 18.37
N PRO A 734 -23.89 -5.04 19.49
CA PRO A 734 -24.91 -4.04 19.72
C PRO A 734 -24.93 -2.93 18.65
N ALA A 735 -23.77 -2.53 18.12
CA ALA A 735 -23.70 -1.57 17.00
C ALA A 735 -24.37 -2.12 15.74
N TYR A 736 -24.10 -3.39 15.40
CA TYR A 736 -24.77 -4.07 14.30
C TYR A 736 -26.28 -4.20 14.53
N LYS A 737 -26.70 -4.64 15.73
CA LYS A 737 -28.14 -4.74 16.08
C LYS A 737 -28.85 -3.40 15.94
N LEU A 738 -28.22 -2.30 16.39
CA LEU A 738 -28.79 -0.96 16.26
C LEU A 738 -28.89 -0.53 14.80
N SER A 739 -27.94 -0.89 13.93
CA SER A 739 -28.04 -0.59 12.49
C SER A 739 -29.24 -1.25 11.79
N GLN A 740 -29.80 -2.32 12.40
CA GLN A 740 -30.99 -3.03 11.92
C GLN A 740 -32.27 -2.53 12.58
N ALA A 741 -32.18 -1.55 13.49
CA ALA A 741 -33.32 -1.10 14.28
C ALA A 741 -34.32 -0.29 13.46
N LYS A 742 -35.60 -0.49 13.79
CA LYS A 742 -36.74 0.15 13.13
C LYS A 742 -37.58 0.88 14.17
N VAL A 743 -38.11 2.03 13.78
CA VAL A 743 -39.05 2.79 14.59
C VAL A 743 -40.40 2.85 13.87
N VAL A 744 -41.47 3.08 14.62
CA VAL A 744 -42.83 3.12 14.07
C VAL A 744 -43.37 4.57 14.15
N LEU A 745 -43.71 5.11 13.01
CA LEU A 745 -44.50 6.35 12.90
C LEU A 745 -45.97 5.97 13.06
N LYS A 746 -46.55 6.22 14.23
CA LYS A 746 -47.97 5.97 14.55
C LYS A 746 -48.80 7.15 14.20
N LYS A 747 -49.84 6.94 13.39
CA LYS A 747 -50.84 7.99 13.06
C LYS A 747 -51.63 8.33 14.35
N LYS A 748 -51.68 9.61 14.67
CA LYS A 748 -52.45 10.16 15.79
C LYS A 748 -53.94 9.92 15.64
#